data_cbbfcd4612408cc8e66ff642dce59ace
#
_entry.id   cbbfcd4612408cc8e66ff642dce59ace
#
_cell.length_a   1.000
_cell.length_b   1.000
_cell.length_c   1.000
_cell.angle_alpha   90.00
_cell.angle_beta   90.00
_cell.angle_gamma   90.00
#
_symmetry.space_group_name_H-M   'P 1'
#
loop_
_entity.id
_entity.type
_entity.pdbx_description
1 polymer ?
#
loop_
_entity_poly.entity_id
_entity_poly.type
_entity_poly.pdbx_seq_one_letter_code
_entity_poly.pdbx_strand_id
1 'polypeptide(L)'
;MLLISKGLALLLLIFLNFNQVKSKCSWDNCPKWSTNSSVINVHLICHSHDDMGWLKTVDDYYTGANPSIFNVGVQYILSTVVAALNKSPSRRFSYAETGFLTMWLEDKYSDEIENMRKLIVEKGQLELIGGGWTQPDEACTHYNELIDQYSLGLRKLANKYGNCGVPKVAWQIDPFGHSSEHGNMLINIGYEALFFSRMHYLELENRIKNKSLEMLWQTDENGDATRSLFTSTFYRGTYTQPKGFCFDHLCYIQDNIIDNPELEGYNIDKKLNDFLNIVNEQVKVQRHNHVLIAMGGDFTYSDAELWFNNLDKLILAGNKKKNITNVNIFYSTPTCYIKALEQTTKPNFPKRDGDFFPYADKPDRYWTGYFTSKPSLKGLTRKSSSLLQVTRALYTLMKAKTKLNSENLRMELFERSIALTTHHDAITGTSKELVTKNYMKRLLQGWDAAEIILTNTLAFLTKKEENKINKNKTLNVFPTQKLCSRLNESYCPESMGTDNFTLTILNGNSKQFSGYIRIPVNNQNIQILSNNGQQIDFRLIPLFISQSQKINQSKYELIFKANVGPVGFTTFFVIINDPLLPSNQTQNQPNTTKSIPDLPQNSQKSTSSKQLFTTKLPNTPLNSNNNISSISPIRPTETDGLIENKYIRLNFNENGRIESLEDLTRENAKFKFTQEFLYYEGLSSGAYIFGANSNLEPTPFNETTKTEFIKNDFVQEARQIISPWVSQIIRLFEDKKYIEFEFLVGPIPITEFKSKEIITRYSMPEINSSGIFWTDSNGRRNIQRKRNFNKYFNLGENIKYPSSANYYPITSRIALSDNLNQMSILTDRSQGGTSLNDGQIEIMVHRRCVMDDGLGVEEVLNEPGEDGNGLIIRAKHWLHFGPKTEEPSSNRILGLQLFHEPTLLFSKFSGEFNDYNNKYLTNFSALNFDLPPNINLLTFKHIGNKQILIRLEHIFQAGEDANLSNPIYLNLQTIFKNLRFQKIKELMLAGNIVFNEVVDAENVKLKPMEIRTFMLTT
;
A
#
# COMPACT_ATOMS: atom_id res chain seq x y z
N MET A 1 46.46 47.05 -21.25
CA MET A 1 45.88 45.68 -21.12
C MET A 1 46.07 45.02 -19.75
N LEU A 2 47.11 45.29 -18.97
CA LEU A 2 47.31 44.68 -17.64
C LEU A 2 46.44 45.26 -16.49
N LEU A 3 45.90 46.46 -16.65
CA LEU A 3 45.01 47.08 -15.66
C LEU A 3 43.53 46.60 -15.75
N ILE A 4 43.12 46.19 -16.95
CA ILE A 4 41.75 45.68 -17.18
C ILE A 4 41.63 44.24 -16.67
N SER A 5 42.69 43.42 -16.75
CA SER A 5 42.69 42.02 -16.24
C SER A 5 42.67 41.94 -14.71
N LYS A 6 43.25 42.90 -14.00
CA LYS A 6 43.21 42.96 -12.53
C LYS A 6 41.87 43.47 -12.02
N GLY A 7 41.18 44.35 -12.73
CA GLY A 7 39.82 44.80 -12.41
C GLY A 7 38.77 43.68 -12.60
N LEU A 8 38.90 42.88 -13.65
CA LEU A 8 38.01 41.75 -13.92
C LEU A 8 38.21 40.59 -12.92
N ALA A 9 39.46 40.32 -12.51
CA ALA A 9 39.75 39.31 -11.49
C ALA A 9 39.27 39.75 -10.08
N LEU A 10 39.32 41.04 -9.77
CA LEU A 10 38.77 41.56 -8.49
C LEU A 10 37.25 41.58 -8.49
N LEU A 11 36.61 41.86 -9.63
CA LEU A 11 35.14 41.74 -9.81
C LEU A 11 34.71 40.27 -9.76
N LEU A 12 35.44 39.33 -10.36
CA LEU A 12 35.18 37.90 -10.23
C LEU A 12 35.39 37.39 -8.79
N LEU A 13 36.38 37.90 -8.05
CA LEU A 13 36.60 37.58 -6.63
C LEU A 13 35.55 38.24 -5.73
N ILE A 14 35.01 39.39 -6.10
CA ILE A 14 33.87 40.02 -5.40
C ILE A 14 32.57 39.30 -5.72
N PHE A 15 32.39 38.76 -6.94
CA PHE A 15 31.25 37.93 -7.31
C PHE A 15 31.36 36.49 -6.74
N LEU A 16 32.55 35.96 -6.44
CA LEU A 16 32.78 34.68 -5.77
C LEU A 16 32.69 34.78 -4.23
N ASN A 17 32.74 35.99 -3.68
CA ASN A 17 32.40 36.29 -2.30
C ASN A 17 30.92 36.70 -2.11
N PHE A 18 30.03 36.23 -2.94
CA PHE A 18 28.63 36.09 -2.49
C PHE A 18 28.69 35.19 -1.28
N ASN A 19 28.53 35.79 -0.12
CA ASN A 19 28.31 35.14 1.16
C ASN A 19 27.50 33.87 0.91
N GLN A 20 28.14 32.71 0.93
CA GLN A 20 27.40 31.47 1.20
C GLN A 20 26.76 31.73 2.57
N VAL A 21 25.52 32.18 2.58
CA VAL A 21 24.72 32.20 3.79
C VAL A 21 24.81 30.78 4.33
N LYS A 22 25.59 30.61 5.39
CA LYS A 22 25.79 29.32 6.01
C LYS A 22 24.41 28.82 6.40
N SER A 23 23.94 27.76 5.77
CA SER A 23 22.60 27.22 6.04
C SER A 23 22.47 26.98 7.55
N LYS A 24 21.37 27.45 8.15
CA LYS A 24 21.09 27.33 9.57
C LYS A 24 19.76 26.62 9.74
N CYS A 25 19.82 25.29 9.74
CA CYS A 25 18.66 24.45 9.96
C CYS A 25 18.10 24.63 11.38
N SER A 26 16.91 24.13 11.66
CA SER A 26 16.24 24.25 12.96
C SER A 26 17.11 23.72 14.12
N TRP A 27 17.77 22.60 13.91
CA TRP A 27 18.69 21.99 14.87
C TRP A 27 20.00 22.76 15.09
N ASP A 28 20.34 23.70 14.21
CA ASP A 28 21.46 24.63 14.39
C ASP A 28 21.04 25.90 15.10
N ASN A 29 19.74 26.12 15.27
CA ASN A 29 19.13 27.29 15.91
C ASN A 29 18.22 26.93 17.07
N CYS A 30 18.61 25.93 17.86
CA CYS A 30 17.84 25.56 19.04
C CYS A 30 17.77 26.70 20.08
N PRO A 31 16.67 26.81 20.82
CA PRO A 31 16.54 27.76 21.95
C PRO A 31 17.56 27.42 23.04
N LYS A 32 17.87 28.40 23.89
CA LYS A 32 18.73 28.18 25.05
C LYS A 32 17.91 27.54 26.18
N TRP A 33 18.34 26.40 26.66
CA TRP A 33 17.81 25.76 27.90
C TRP A 33 18.76 25.89 29.04
N SER A 34 18.27 25.69 30.25
CA SER A 34 19.09 25.67 31.48
C SER A 34 19.77 24.31 31.63
N THR A 35 21.06 24.32 31.88
CA THR A 35 21.84 23.12 32.25
C THR A 35 21.76 22.77 33.74
N ASN A 36 21.17 23.65 34.55
CA ASN A 36 20.90 23.39 35.97
C ASN A 36 19.76 22.37 36.08
N SER A 37 20.04 21.21 36.66
CA SER A 37 19.08 20.11 36.84
C SER A 37 17.86 20.46 37.70
N SER A 38 17.95 21.51 38.54
CA SER A 38 16.81 21.99 39.32
C SER A 38 15.82 22.86 38.54
N VAL A 39 16.18 23.27 37.31
CA VAL A 39 15.31 24.09 36.46
C VAL A 39 14.58 23.16 35.46
N ILE A 40 13.26 23.22 35.44
CA ILE A 40 12.45 22.51 34.46
C ILE A 40 12.46 23.30 33.16
N ASN A 41 12.91 22.67 32.09
CA ASN A 41 12.90 23.24 30.72
C ASN A 41 11.65 22.78 29.97
N VAL A 42 10.79 23.71 29.60
CA VAL A 42 9.53 23.42 28.93
C VAL A 42 9.65 23.76 27.44
N HIS A 43 9.62 22.73 26.61
CA HIS A 43 9.67 22.81 25.16
C HIS A 43 8.24 22.88 24.60
N LEU A 44 7.81 24.05 24.12
CA LEU A 44 6.54 24.20 23.43
C LEU A 44 6.74 23.81 21.97
N ILE A 45 6.08 22.76 21.54
CA ILE A 45 6.14 22.26 20.17
C ILE A 45 4.87 22.67 19.44
N CYS A 46 4.96 23.76 18.68
CA CYS A 46 3.87 24.24 17.84
C CYS A 46 3.78 23.39 16.57
N HIS A 47 2.61 22.84 16.28
CA HIS A 47 2.36 21.99 15.13
C HIS A 47 0.88 22.03 14.70
N SER A 48 0.61 21.61 13.48
CA SER A 48 -0.71 21.23 12.99
C SER A 48 -0.67 19.78 12.54
N HIS A 49 -1.75 19.03 12.71
CA HIS A 49 -1.98 17.72 12.11
C HIS A 49 -2.99 17.90 10.99
N ASP A 50 -2.55 17.69 9.76
CA ASP A 50 -3.35 17.98 8.57
C ASP A 50 -3.58 16.69 7.77
N ASP A 51 -4.72 16.02 7.98
CA ASP A 51 -5.07 14.79 7.30
C ASP A 51 -5.19 14.97 5.79
N MET A 52 -4.51 14.11 5.04
CA MET A 52 -4.60 14.11 3.58
C MET A 52 -5.88 13.40 3.07
N GLY A 53 -7.00 13.90 3.56
CA GLY A 53 -8.34 13.40 3.35
C GLY A 53 -8.85 12.56 4.53
N TRP A 54 -10.01 12.89 5.05
CA TRP A 54 -10.73 12.22 6.14
C TRP A 54 -12.22 12.51 6.05
N LEU A 55 -12.67 13.68 6.54
CA LEU A 55 -14.06 14.15 6.40
C LEU A 55 -14.31 14.84 5.05
N LYS A 56 -13.26 15.45 4.51
CA LYS A 56 -13.22 16.12 3.20
C LYS A 56 -12.13 15.51 2.33
N THR A 57 -12.24 15.70 1.02
CA THR A 57 -11.17 15.31 0.09
C THR A 57 -9.91 16.13 0.31
N VAL A 58 -8.78 15.65 -0.19
CA VAL A 58 -7.50 16.38 -0.13
C VAL A 58 -7.63 17.80 -0.68
N ASP A 59 -8.30 17.94 -1.83
CA ASP A 59 -8.47 19.24 -2.47
C ASP A 59 -9.35 20.18 -1.65
N ASP A 60 -10.42 19.65 -1.04
CA ASP A 60 -11.29 20.42 -0.16
C ASP A 60 -10.56 20.89 1.10
N TYR A 61 -9.74 20.02 1.70
CA TYR A 61 -8.89 20.40 2.83
C TYR A 61 -7.84 21.43 2.44
N TYR A 62 -7.21 21.29 1.28
CA TYR A 62 -6.21 22.26 0.82
C TYR A 62 -6.83 23.64 0.58
N THR A 63 -7.94 23.68 -0.17
CA THR A 63 -8.58 24.93 -0.62
C THR A 63 -9.45 25.63 0.42
N GLY A 64 -9.94 24.89 1.43
CA GLY A 64 -10.95 25.38 2.37
C GLY A 64 -12.39 25.21 1.86
N ALA A 65 -12.60 24.47 0.78
CA ALA A 65 -13.94 24.17 0.27
C ALA A 65 -14.76 23.37 1.27
N ASN A 66 -16.10 23.40 1.12
CA ASN A 66 -17.05 22.69 1.99
C ASN A 66 -16.88 23.02 3.50
N PRO A 67 -16.92 24.33 3.89
CA PRO A 67 -16.70 24.72 5.28
C PRO A 67 -17.79 24.23 6.24
N SER A 68 -18.96 23.84 5.74
CA SER A 68 -20.03 23.25 6.55
C SER A 68 -19.70 21.84 7.05
N ILE A 69 -18.78 21.11 6.38
CA ILE A 69 -18.30 19.82 6.85
C ILE A 69 -17.21 20.05 7.89
N PHE A 70 -16.19 20.85 7.55
CA PHE A 70 -15.11 21.24 8.44
C PHE A 70 -14.48 22.55 7.95
N ASN A 71 -14.51 23.60 8.79
CA ASN A 71 -14.13 24.96 8.38
C ASN A 71 -12.61 25.18 8.47
N VAL A 72 -11.85 24.52 7.59
CA VAL A 72 -10.38 24.61 7.52
C VAL A 72 -9.88 24.62 6.09
N GLY A 73 -8.70 25.22 5.88
CA GLY A 73 -7.97 25.22 4.61
C GLY A 73 -6.46 25.22 4.85
N VAL A 74 -5.78 24.13 4.50
CA VAL A 74 -4.34 23.94 4.81
C VAL A 74 -3.46 24.99 4.13
N GLN A 75 -3.84 25.49 2.95
CA GLN A 75 -3.13 26.59 2.31
C GLN A 75 -3.06 27.85 3.22
N TYR A 76 -4.11 28.10 4.01
CA TYR A 76 -4.14 29.25 4.93
C TYR A 76 -3.29 28.97 6.17
N ILE A 77 -3.32 27.73 6.70
CA ILE A 77 -2.45 27.32 7.82
C ILE A 77 -0.98 27.61 7.46
N LEU A 78 -0.50 27.10 6.34
CA LEU A 78 0.88 27.29 5.90
C LEU A 78 1.22 28.77 5.67
N SER A 79 0.34 29.53 5.02
CA SER A 79 0.57 30.96 4.74
C SER A 79 0.60 31.82 6.02
N THR A 80 -0.33 31.60 6.96
CA THR A 80 -0.37 32.39 8.22
C THR A 80 0.79 32.01 9.16
N VAL A 81 1.18 30.72 9.20
CA VAL A 81 2.38 30.27 9.92
C VAL A 81 3.64 30.96 9.38
N VAL A 82 3.85 31.00 8.06
CA VAL A 82 4.99 31.70 7.45
C VAL A 82 5.00 33.18 7.83
N ALA A 83 3.85 33.85 7.79
CA ALA A 83 3.70 35.25 8.18
C ALA A 83 4.03 35.46 9.66
N ALA A 84 3.48 34.63 10.56
CA ALA A 84 3.64 34.75 12.00
C ALA A 84 5.09 34.47 12.47
N LEU A 85 5.77 33.50 11.86
CA LEU A 85 7.17 33.21 12.17
C LEU A 85 8.11 34.35 11.76
N ASN A 86 7.81 35.07 10.67
CA ASN A 86 8.62 36.22 10.24
C ASN A 86 8.55 37.42 11.19
N LYS A 87 7.50 37.51 12.05
CA LYS A 87 7.34 38.64 13.01
C LYS A 87 8.28 38.52 14.22
N SER A 88 8.65 37.29 14.63
CA SER A 88 9.52 37.11 15.80
C SER A 88 10.52 35.98 15.59
N PRO A 89 11.84 36.22 15.81
CA PRO A 89 12.87 35.19 15.64
C PRO A 89 12.82 34.08 16.72
N SER A 90 12.05 34.29 17.81
CA SER A 90 11.89 33.28 18.87
C SER A 90 10.88 32.21 18.51
N ARG A 91 9.87 32.52 17.69
CA ARG A 91 8.78 31.62 17.34
C ARG A 91 9.30 30.43 16.50
N ARG A 92 8.78 29.23 16.76
CA ARG A 92 9.12 27.96 16.09
C ARG A 92 7.85 27.23 15.71
N PHE A 93 7.93 26.46 14.62
CA PHE A 93 6.86 25.60 14.16
C PHE A 93 7.42 24.31 13.57
N SER A 94 6.69 23.19 13.65
CA SER A 94 7.06 21.89 13.10
C SER A 94 5.95 21.40 12.17
N TYR A 95 6.30 20.97 10.95
CA TYR A 95 5.32 20.55 9.92
C TYR A 95 5.69 19.21 9.28
N ALA A 96 4.71 18.32 9.05
CA ALA A 96 4.94 16.93 8.68
C ALA A 96 4.46 16.55 7.25
N GLU A 97 3.28 16.99 6.81
CA GLU A 97 2.60 16.48 5.61
C GLU A 97 3.21 17.05 4.31
N THR A 98 4.17 16.33 3.73
CA THR A 98 4.88 16.78 2.51
C THR A 98 3.95 16.91 1.31
N GLY A 99 2.86 16.13 1.26
CA GLY A 99 1.86 16.23 0.20
C GLY A 99 1.22 17.62 0.15
N PHE A 100 0.69 18.13 1.26
CA PHE A 100 0.13 19.48 1.34
C PHE A 100 1.18 20.57 1.16
N LEU A 101 2.37 20.39 1.75
CA LEU A 101 3.47 21.33 1.52
C LEU A 101 3.82 21.42 0.02
N THR A 102 3.80 20.29 -0.69
CA THR A 102 4.05 20.28 -2.15
C THR A 102 2.95 21.02 -2.90
N MET A 103 1.66 20.81 -2.55
CA MET A 103 0.55 21.55 -3.17
C MET A 103 0.72 23.05 -2.93
N TRP A 104 1.09 23.48 -1.73
CA TRP A 104 1.34 24.88 -1.39
C TRP A 104 2.51 25.46 -2.22
N LEU A 105 3.60 24.71 -2.38
CA LEU A 105 4.76 25.14 -3.20
C LEU A 105 4.46 25.22 -4.70
N GLU A 106 3.48 24.45 -5.19
CA GLU A 106 3.03 24.47 -6.58
C GLU A 106 2.00 25.58 -6.85
N ASP A 107 1.34 26.11 -5.81
CA ASP A 107 0.25 27.09 -5.87
C ASP A 107 0.68 28.54 -5.58
N LYS A 108 1.67 28.76 -4.71
CA LYS A 108 2.01 30.10 -4.20
C LYS A 108 3.02 30.86 -5.05
N TYR A 109 3.04 32.18 -4.87
CA TYR A 109 3.99 33.09 -5.54
C TYR A 109 5.42 32.92 -5.02
N SER A 110 6.38 33.32 -5.84
CA SER A 110 7.82 33.11 -5.57
C SER A 110 8.32 33.74 -4.29
N ASP A 111 7.75 34.87 -3.87
CA ASP A 111 8.12 35.60 -2.63
C ASP A 111 7.62 34.87 -1.38
N GLU A 112 6.42 34.29 -1.40
CA GLU A 112 5.92 33.47 -0.31
C GLU A 112 6.77 32.20 -0.15
N ILE A 113 7.07 31.52 -1.27
CA ILE A 113 7.94 30.34 -1.31
C ILE A 113 9.34 30.68 -0.78
N GLU A 114 9.89 31.82 -1.14
CA GLU A 114 11.22 32.26 -0.68
C GLU A 114 11.20 32.62 0.81
N ASN A 115 10.12 33.21 1.32
CA ASN A 115 9.94 33.46 2.76
C ASN A 115 9.93 32.14 3.55
N MET A 116 9.20 31.11 3.10
CA MET A 116 9.24 29.80 3.69
C MET A 116 10.65 29.18 3.62
N ARG A 117 11.33 29.27 2.47
CA ARG A 117 12.70 28.78 2.32
C ARG A 117 13.64 29.39 3.36
N LYS A 118 13.57 30.71 3.55
CA LYS A 118 14.39 31.41 4.56
C LYS A 118 14.12 30.92 5.97
N LEU A 119 12.85 30.66 6.32
CA LEU A 119 12.48 30.11 7.65
C LEU A 119 13.08 28.74 7.89
N ILE A 120 13.16 27.89 6.86
CA ILE A 120 13.72 26.54 6.94
C ILE A 120 15.25 26.55 6.91
N VAL A 121 15.87 27.29 5.93
CA VAL A 121 17.29 27.11 5.58
C VAL A 121 18.20 28.17 6.21
N GLU A 122 17.67 29.37 6.50
CA GLU A 122 18.48 30.50 6.99
C GLU A 122 18.20 30.85 8.44
N LYS A 123 16.92 30.84 8.83
CA LYS A 123 16.49 31.23 10.18
C LYS A 123 16.32 30.04 11.12
N GLY A 124 16.07 28.84 10.59
CA GLY A 124 15.84 27.64 11.37
C GLY A 124 14.66 27.75 12.34
N GLN A 125 13.57 28.43 11.92
CA GLN A 125 12.36 28.62 12.70
C GLN A 125 11.28 27.58 12.36
N LEU A 126 11.27 27.11 11.11
CA LEU A 126 10.37 26.05 10.65
C LEU A 126 11.15 24.75 10.49
N GLU A 127 10.80 23.74 11.28
CA GLU A 127 11.33 22.38 11.20
C GLU A 127 10.43 21.49 10.36
N LEU A 128 10.99 20.82 9.37
CA LEU A 128 10.32 19.74 8.68
C LEU A 128 10.54 18.45 9.47
N ILE A 129 9.45 17.79 9.85
CA ILE A 129 9.43 16.52 10.58
C ILE A 129 8.65 15.49 9.78
N GLY A 130 8.78 14.20 10.09
CA GLY A 130 8.14 13.15 9.30
C GLY A 130 8.69 13.12 7.88
N GLY A 131 8.20 13.96 6.99
CA GLY A 131 8.71 14.13 5.62
C GLY A 131 8.26 13.05 4.63
N GLY A 132 7.43 12.10 5.03
CA GLY A 132 6.67 11.26 4.11
C GLY A 132 5.65 12.09 3.32
N TRP A 133 5.12 11.52 2.25
CA TRP A 133 4.02 12.18 1.51
C TRP A 133 2.83 12.44 2.43
N THR A 134 2.50 11.47 3.26
CA THR A 134 1.50 11.49 4.34
C THR A 134 2.12 11.03 5.66
N GLN A 135 1.39 11.13 6.78
CA GLN A 135 1.60 10.28 7.95
C GLN A 135 0.93 8.92 7.66
N PRO A 136 1.70 7.88 7.29
CA PRO A 136 1.13 6.64 6.79
C PRO A 136 0.54 5.81 7.92
N ASP A 137 -0.52 5.04 7.60
CA ASP A 137 -0.94 3.91 8.39
C ASP A 137 0.16 2.85 8.47
N GLU A 138 0.34 2.25 9.63
CA GLU A 138 1.38 1.25 9.89
C GLU A 138 0.84 -0.19 9.93
N ALA A 139 -0.49 -0.38 9.92
CA ALA A 139 -1.10 -1.71 10.00
C ALA A 139 -1.37 -2.32 8.63
N CYS A 140 -2.03 -1.57 7.75
CA CYS A 140 -2.56 -2.06 6.47
C CYS A 140 -1.61 -1.81 5.29
N THR A 141 -0.67 -0.88 5.44
CA THR A 141 0.21 -0.46 4.35
C THR A 141 1.31 -1.48 4.10
N HIS A 142 1.52 -1.87 2.85
CA HIS A 142 2.60 -2.77 2.45
C HIS A 142 3.95 -2.02 2.46
N TYR A 143 5.04 -2.71 2.79
CA TYR A 143 6.37 -2.09 2.91
C TYR A 143 6.87 -1.41 1.64
N ASN A 144 6.48 -1.89 0.45
CA ASN A 144 6.78 -1.22 -0.82
C ASN A 144 6.15 0.18 -0.89
N GLU A 145 4.91 0.30 -0.47
CA GLU A 145 4.14 1.55 -0.44
C GLU A 145 4.75 2.53 0.57
N LEU A 146 5.14 2.04 1.76
CA LEU A 146 5.84 2.83 2.77
C LEU A 146 7.16 3.40 2.25
N ILE A 147 8.00 2.55 1.65
CA ILE A 147 9.28 2.99 1.07
C ILE A 147 9.07 4.01 -0.04
N ASP A 148 8.08 3.80 -0.91
CA ASP A 148 7.83 4.69 -2.05
C ASP A 148 7.28 6.05 -1.60
N GLN A 149 6.35 6.11 -0.63
CA GLN A 149 5.80 7.37 -0.12
C GLN A 149 6.84 8.19 0.64
N TYR A 150 7.71 7.57 1.47
CA TYR A 150 8.83 8.25 2.11
C TYR A 150 9.85 8.73 1.09
N SER A 151 10.20 7.90 0.10
CA SER A 151 11.13 8.29 -0.96
C SER A 151 10.63 9.46 -1.77
N LEU A 152 9.32 9.53 -2.05
CA LEU A 152 8.70 10.63 -2.78
C LEU A 152 8.82 11.93 -1.98
N GLY A 153 8.38 11.94 -0.73
CA GLY A 153 8.38 13.11 0.14
C GLY A 153 9.81 13.60 0.44
N LEU A 154 10.63 12.73 1.01
CA LEU A 154 11.98 13.08 1.46
C LEU A 154 12.90 13.56 0.33
N ARG A 155 12.78 12.99 -0.87
CA ARG A 155 13.56 13.47 -2.02
C ARG A 155 13.10 14.83 -2.51
N LYS A 156 11.79 15.13 -2.51
CA LYS A 156 11.29 16.46 -2.82
C LYS A 156 11.80 17.50 -1.83
N LEU A 157 11.76 17.21 -0.54
CA LEU A 157 12.24 18.09 0.52
C LEU A 157 13.77 18.33 0.40
N ALA A 158 14.55 17.26 0.24
CA ALA A 158 16.01 17.35 0.08
C ALA A 158 16.40 18.13 -1.18
N ASN A 159 15.70 17.94 -2.29
CA ASN A 159 15.93 18.70 -3.53
C ASN A 159 15.61 20.19 -3.39
N LYS A 160 14.58 20.56 -2.60
CA LYS A 160 14.12 21.94 -2.41
C LYS A 160 14.96 22.70 -1.38
N TYR A 161 15.29 22.05 -0.25
CA TYR A 161 15.86 22.69 0.93
C TYR A 161 17.26 22.18 1.31
N GLY A 162 17.85 21.31 0.49
CA GLY A 162 19.15 20.71 0.78
C GLY A 162 19.14 19.91 2.09
N ASN A 163 20.19 20.05 2.89
CA ASN A 163 20.34 19.34 4.16
C ASN A 163 19.21 19.65 5.16
N CYS A 164 18.70 20.88 5.19
CA CYS A 164 17.59 21.28 6.07
C CYS A 164 16.24 20.67 5.64
N GLY A 165 16.14 20.15 4.43
CA GLY A 165 15.02 19.37 3.93
C GLY A 165 15.11 17.87 4.22
N VAL A 166 16.05 17.44 5.08
CA VAL A 166 16.19 16.06 5.54
C VAL A 166 15.75 15.97 7.00
N PRO A 167 14.48 15.62 7.28
CA PRO A 167 13.97 15.48 8.64
C PRO A 167 14.78 14.49 9.47
N LYS A 168 15.03 14.84 10.74
CA LYS A 168 15.74 13.98 11.69
C LYS A 168 14.81 13.17 12.56
N VAL A 169 13.56 13.63 12.69
CA VAL A 169 12.53 13.05 13.54
C VAL A 169 11.38 12.55 12.70
N ALA A 170 11.00 11.30 12.90
CA ALA A 170 9.74 10.74 12.42
C ALA A 170 8.59 11.16 13.35
N TRP A 171 7.43 11.43 12.76
CA TRP A 171 6.27 11.98 13.45
C TRP A 171 5.01 11.23 13.05
N GLN A 172 4.52 10.35 13.94
CA GLN A 172 3.41 9.42 13.72
C GLN A 172 2.41 9.58 14.87
N ILE A 173 1.82 10.79 14.99
CA ILE A 173 1.04 11.16 16.18
C ILE A 173 -0.37 10.57 16.16
N ASP A 174 -0.94 10.32 14.98
CA ASP A 174 -2.31 9.83 14.82
C ASP A 174 -2.49 8.38 14.35
N PRO A 175 -1.57 7.71 13.61
CA PRO A 175 -1.74 6.31 13.23
C PRO A 175 -2.09 5.38 14.40
N PHE A 176 -2.94 4.38 14.16
CA PHE A 176 -3.68 3.61 15.18
C PHE A 176 -2.94 2.36 15.62
N GLY A 177 -1.78 2.52 16.21
CA GLY A 177 -0.79 1.50 16.54
C GLY A 177 0.41 1.57 15.60
N HIS A 178 1.52 0.94 16.00
CA HIS A 178 2.81 1.11 15.34
C HIS A 178 3.50 -0.21 15.08
N SER A 179 4.03 -0.34 13.87
CA SER A 179 4.62 -1.57 13.34
C SER A 179 6.12 -1.61 13.57
N SER A 180 6.65 -2.74 14.03
CA SER A 180 8.09 -2.92 14.22
C SER A 180 8.87 -2.84 12.90
N GLU A 181 8.30 -3.29 11.79
CA GLU A 181 8.97 -3.14 10.48
C GLU A 181 9.01 -1.69 10.00
N HIS A 182 7.95 -0.91 10.25
CA HIS A 182 7.98 0.53 9.99
C HIS A 182 9.08 1.21 10.82
N GLY A 183 9.18 0.92 12.13
CA GLY A 183 10.26 1.42 12.97
C GLY A 183 11.65 1.04 12.44
N ASN A 184 11.82 -0.19 11.94
CA ASN A 184 13.05 -0.63 11.27
C ASN A 184 13.34 0.17 9.98
N MET A 185 12.31 0.45 9.17
CA MET A 185 12.46 1.31 7.98
C MET A 185 12.89 2.72 8.36
N LEU A 186 12.33 3.32 9.43
CA LEU A 186 12.71 4.64 9.90
C LEU A 186 14.21 4.72 10.25
N ILE A 187 14.75 3.70 10.92
CA ILE A 187 16.19 3.58 11.18
C ILE A 187 16.98 3.55 9.87
N ASN A 188 16.54 2.75 8.89
CA ASN A 188 17.20 2.61 7.59
C ASN A 188 17.06 3.85 6.69
N ILE A 189 16.05 4.69 6.92
CA ILE A 189 15.91 6.01 6.28
C ILE A 189 16.88 7.03 6.88
N GLY A 190 17.25 6.86 8.15
CA GLY A 190 18.19 7.70 8.88
C GLY A 190 17.57 8.63 9.91
N TYR A 191 16.36 8.31 10.40
CA TYR A 191 15.78 9.05 11.52
C TYR A 191 16.51 8.76 12.83
N GLU A 192 16.66 9.81 13.64
CA GLU A 192 17.28 9.77 14.97
C GLU A 192 16.23 9.42 16.04
N ALA A 193 14.94 9.75 15.79
CA ALA A 193 13.85 9.53 16.74
C ALA A 193 12.49 9.36 16.08
N LEU A 194 11.54 8.81 16.85
CA LEU A 194 10.12 8.74 16.54
C LEU A 194 9.30 9.32 17.69
N PHE A 195 8.34 10.18 17.37
CA PHE A 195 7.28 10.62 18.27
C PHE A 195 5.94 10.08 17.80
N PHE A 196 5.17 9.49 18.74
CA PHE A 196 3.84 9.00 18.47
C PHE A 196 2.90 9.16 19.68
N SER A 197 1.61 8.99 19.50
CA SER A 197 0.62 9.19 20.55
C SER A 197 -0.18 7.93 20.89
N ARG A 198 -0.62 7.18 19.88
CA ARG A 198 -1.59 6.11 20.06
C ARG A 198 -0.93 4.80 20.48
N MET A 199 -0.91 4.58 21.79
CA MET A 199 -0.42 3.38 22.47
C MET A 199 -1.56 2.77 23.28
N HIS A 200 -1.62 1.43 23.38
CA HIS A 200 -2.60 0.73 24.20
C HIS A 200 -2.65 1.33 25.62
N TYR A 201 -3.86 1.68 26.10
CA TYR A 201 -4.04 2.44 27.33
C TYR A 201 -3.36 1.79 28.54
N LEU A 202 -3.36 0.46 28.68
CA LEU A 202 -2.67 -0.25 29.79
C LEU A 202 -1.14 -0.11 29.67
N GLU A 203 -0.56 -0.15 28.49
CA GLU A 203 0.88 0.08 28.32
C GLU A 203 1.22 1.51 28.67
N LEU A 204 0.41 2.49 28.25
CA LEU A 204 0.61 3.90 28.57
C LEU A 204 0.57 4.15 30.09
N GLU A 205 -0.42 3.60 30.79
CA GLU A 205 -0.54 3.67 32.26
C GLU A 205 0.69 3.09 32.96
N ASN A 206 1.15 1.91 32.54
CA ASN A 206 2.37 1.30 33.06
C ASN A 206 3.61 2.17 32.81
N ARG A 207 3.71 2.81 31.64
CA ARG A 207 4.84 3.70 31.31
C ARG A 207 4.82 4.99 32.10
N ILE A 208 3.66 5.57 32.34
CA ILE A 208 3.50 6.73 33.23
C ILE A 208 3.99 6.37 34.64
N LYS A 209 3.52 5.24 35.19
CA LYS A 209 3.91 4.78 36.53
C LYS A 209 5.41 4.51 36.64
N ASN A 210 6.03 3.95 35.61
CA ASN A 210 7.44 3.56 35.60
C ASN A 210 8.37 4.62 35.02
N LYS A 211 7.87 5.83 34.70
CA LYS A 211 8.63 6.94 34.07
C LYS A 211 9.35 6.47 32.81
N SER A 212 8.62 5.84 31.87
CA SER A 212 9.17 5.21 30.68
C SER A 212 8.44 5.60 29.39
N LEU A 213 7.95 6.85 29.34
CA LEU A 213 7.33 7.42 28.14
C LEU A 213 8.34 7.53 26.99
N GLU A 214 9.60 7.82 27.31
CA GLU A 214 10.74 7.72 26.41
C GLU A 214 11.42 6.35 26.54
N MET A 215 11.77 5.77 25.40
CA MET A 215 12.34 4.43 25.33
C MET A 215 13.30 4.27 24.15
N LEU A 216 14.09 3.22 24.18
CA LEU A 216 14.85 2.74 23.04
C LEU A 216 14.12 1.56 22.41
N TRP A 217 13.46 1.79 21.27
CA TRP A 217 12.69 0.77 20.57
C TRP A 217 13.61 -0.10 19.73
N GLN A 218 13.73 -1.36 20.13
CA GLN A 218 14.42 -2.40 19.38
C GLN A 218 13.45 -2.99 18.36
N THR A 219 13.52 -2.48 17.15
CA THR A 219 12.57 -2.82 16.07
C THR A 219 12.89 -4.16 15.40
N ASP A 220 14.08 -4.72 15.64
CA ASP A 220 14.54 -6.00 15.12
C ASP A 220 14.93 -6.92 16.28
N GLU A 221 14.05 -7.82 16.67
CA GLU A 221 14.24 -8.76 17.79
C GLU A 221 15.35 -9.80 17.50
N ASN A 222 15.54 -10.14 16.22
CA ASN A 222 16.49 -11.17 15.75
C ASN A 222 17.72 -10.58 15.05
N GLY A 223 17.84 -9.26 15.00
CA GLY A 223 18.88 -8.53 14.30
C GLY A 223 19.92 -7.94 15.21
N ASP A 224 20.52 -6.83 14.75
CA ASP A 224 21.54 -6.10 15.50
C ASP A 224 20.91 -5.38 16.70
N ALA A 225 21.06 -5.96 17.89
CA ALA A 225 20.55 -5.41 19.16
C ALA A 225 21.14 -4.01 19.50
N THR A 226 22.16 -3.56 18.79
CA THR A 226 22.73 -2.21 18.93
C THR A 226 21.91 -1.15 18.18
N ARG A 227 21.06 -1.56 17.22
CA ARG A 227 20.20 -0.68 16.43
C ARG A 227 18.84 -0.50 17.12
N SER A 228 18.67 0.63 17.78
CA SER A 228 17.41 1.02 18.42
C SER A 228 17.04 2.43 18.03
N LEU A 229 15.73 2.72 17.93
CA LEU A 229 15.20 4.03 17.66
C LEU A 229 14.79 4.70 18.97
N PHE A 230 15.32 5.92 19.25
CA PHE A 230 14.77 6.70 20.34
C PHE A 230 13.29 6.97 20.05
N THR A 231 12.42 6.63 20.98
CA THR A 231 10.97 6.72 20.77
C THR A 231 10.32 7.35 21.99
N SER A 232 9.45 8.32 21.74
CA SER A 232 8.70 9.01 22.78
C SER A 232 7.21 8.97 22.50
N THR A 233 6.41 8.64 23.51
CA THR A 233 4.96 8.81 23.45
C THR A 233 4.53 10.02 24.28
N PHE A 234 3.47 10.69 23.84
CA PHE A 234 2.95 11.87 24.53
C PHE A 234 2.31 11.50 25.86
N TYR A 235 2.55 12.36 26.86
CA TYR A 235 1.87 12.27 28.14
C TYR A 235 0.35 12.37 27.97
N ARG A 236 -0.40 11.46 28.60
CA ARG A 236 -1.85 11.29 28.49
C ARG A 236 -2.35 10.77 27.15
N GLY A 237 -1.49 10.27 26.26
CA GLY A 237 -1.90 9.63 24.99
C GLY A 237 -2.57 10.57 23.99
N THR A 238 -2.28 11.88 24.07
CA THR A 238 -2.81 12.89 23.15
C THR A 238 -1.70 13.80 22.63
N TYR A 239 -1.80 14.17 21.36
CA TYR A 239 -0.90 15.12 20.69
C TYR A 239 -1.46 16.55 20.66
N THR A 240 -2.64 16.76 21.26
CA THR A 240 -3.25 18.08 21.30
C THR A 240 -2.71 18.92 22.47
N GLN A 241 -2.97 20.23 22.42
CA GLN A 241 -2.62 21.15 23.48
C GLN A 241 -3.31 20.77 24.82
N PRO A 242 -2.73 21.13 25.98
CA PRO A 242 -3.38 20.92 27.26
C PRO A 242 -4.72 21.65 27.37
N LYS A 243 -5.66 21.05 28.11
CA LYS A 243 -6.96 21.69 28.40
C LYS A 243 -6.75 23.07 29.00
N GLY A 244 -7.49 24.05 28.48
CA GLY A 244 -7.38 25.45 28.92
C GLY A 244 -6.33 26.28 28.15
N PHE A 245 -5.74 25.72 27.07
CA PHE A 245 -4.74 26.38 26.23
C PHE A 245 -5.01 26.24 24.74
N CYS A 246 -6.28 26.17 24.37
CA CYS A 246 -6.71 26.14 22.98
C CYS A 246 -6.89 27.58 22.45
N PHE A 247 -6.04 27.96 21.48
CA PHE A 247 -6.01 29.30 20.90
C PHE A 247 -6.36 29.26 19.40
N ASP A 248 -7.47 28.63 19.06
CA ASP A 248 -7.89 28.43 17.68
C ASP A 248 -9.39 28.69 17.52
N HIS A 249 -9.83 29.00 16.31
CA HIS A 249 -11.26 29.11 16.00
C HIS A 249 -11.98 27.76 16.03
N LEU A 250 -11.24 26.65 15.93
CA LEU A 250 -11.77 25.28 16.05
C LEU A 250 -12.02 24.88 17.51
N CYS A 251 -11.55 25.67 18.48
CA CYS A 251 -11.77 25.37 19.89
C CYS A 251 -13.23 25.53 20.28
N TYR A 252 -13.78 24.53 20.99
CA TYR A 252 -15.11 24.68 21.59
C TYR A 252 -15.21 25.89 22.52
N ILE A 253 -14.13 26.17 23.28
CA ILE A 253 -13.93 27.37 24.06
C ILE A 253 -12.55 27.92 23.71
N GLN A 254 -12.48 29.18 23.27
CA GLN A 254 -11.21 29.86 23.08
C GLN A 254 -10.66 30.32 24.44
N ASP A 255 -9.42 29.93 24.72
CA ASP A 255 -8.79 30.17 26.03
C ASP A 255 -7.87 31.41 26.07
N ASN A 256 -8.20 32.46 25.37
CA ASN A 256 -7.34 33.66 25.18
C ASN A 256 -6.76 34.18 26.46
N ILE A 257 -5.47 34.56 26.43
CA ILE A 257 -4.73 35.13 27.54
C ILE A 257 -4.85 36.66 27.52
N ILE A 258 -5.42 37.22 28.58
CA ILE A 258 -5.56 38.66 28.76
C ILE A 258 -4.58 39.09 29.85
N ASP A 259 -3.55 39.84 29.44
CA ASP A 259 -2.43 40.27 30.27
C ASP A 259 -2.48 41.78 30.63
N ASN A 260 -3.47 42.52 30.14
CA ASN A 260 -3.74 43.88 30.57
C ASN A 260 -4.65 43.90 31.83
N PRO A 261 -4.14 44.37 32.97
CA PRO A 261 -4.89 44.36 34.24
C PRO A 261 -6.08 45.31 34.25
N GLU A 262 -6.16 46.25 33.29
CA GLU A 262 -7.30 47.17 33.17
C GLU A 262 -8.52 46.55 32.51
N LEU A 263 -8.37 45.36 31.89
CA LEU A 263 -9.45 44.65 31.26
C LEU A 263 -10.13 43.70 32.25
N GLU A 264 -11.47 43.69 32.24
CA GLU A 264 -12.31 42.83 33.10
C GLU A 264 -11.94 41.37 33.03
N GLY A 265 -11.53 40.90 31.84
CA GLY A 265 -11.13 39.51 31.62
C GLY A 265 -9.66 39.16 31.96
N TYR A 266 -8.93 40.03 32.72
CA TYR A 266 -7.53 39.78 33.11
C TYR A 266 -7.35 38.39 33.73
N ASN A 267 -6.47 37.53 33.12
CA ASN A 267 -6.39 36.13 33.49
C ASN A 267 -4.97 35.52 33.44
N ILE A 268 -3.94 36.30 33.06
CA ILE A 268 -2.59 35.75 32.81
C ILE A 268 -2.00 35.04 34.03
N ASP A 269 -2.23 35.56 35.27
CA ASP A 269 -1.71 34.93 36.46
C ASP A 269 -2.35 33.55 36.73
N LYS A 270 -3.68 33.46 36.52
CA LYS A 270 -4.40 32.17 36.60
C LYS A 270 -3.94 31.20 35.53
N LYS A 271 -3.88 31.64 34.29
CA LYS A 271 -3.42 30.83 33.17
C LYS A 271 -1.99 30.31 33.36
N LEU A 272 -1.10 31.16 33.86
CA LEU A 272 0.27 30.75 34.19
C LEU A 272 0.30 29.70 35.33
N ASN A 273 -0.47 29.88 36.40
CA ASN A 273 -0.54 28.88 37.47
C ASN A 273 -1.11 27.55 36.98
N ASP A 274 -2.17 27.58 36.18
CA ASP A 274 -2.75 26.38 35.57
C ASP A 274 -1.71 25.65 34.69
N PHE A 275 -0.94 26.40 33.89
CA PHE A 275 0.12 25.84 33.05
C PHE A 275 1.27 25.22 33.87
N LEU A 276 1.73 25.92 34.92
CA LEU A 276 2.76 25.39 35.80
C LEU A 276 2.33 24.11 36.52
N ASN A 277 1.06 24.00 36.90
CA ASN A 277 0.53 22.76 37.45
C ASN A 277 0.65 21.58 36.43
N ILE A 278 0.28 21.80 35.15
CA ILE A 278 0.43 20.82 34.09
C ILE A 278 1.90 20.39 33.94
N VAL A 279 2.82 21.36 33.89
CA VAL A 279 4.26 21.11 33.80
C VAL A 279 4.77 20.29 35.00
N ASN A 280 4.36 20.64 36.20
CA ASN A 280 4.75 19.95 37.44
C ASN A 280 4.20 18.51 37.49
N GLU A 281 2.99 18.25 36.98
CA GLU A 281 2.47 16.91 36.89
C GLU A 281 3.24 16.07 35.86
N GLN A 282 3.55 16.61 34.69
CA GLN A 282 4.26 15.88 33.66
C GLN A 282 5.71 15.56 34.06
N VAL A 283 6.45 16.48 34.69
CA VAL A 283 7.85 16.23 35.08
C VAL A 283 7.97 15.12 36.14
N LYS A 284 6.94 14.90 36.96
CA LYS A 284 6.94 13.83 37.97
C LYS A 284 7.03 12.42 37.34
N VAL A 285 6.55 12.27 36.13
CA VAL A 285 6.49 10.99 35.39
C VAL A 285 7.59 10.85 34.35
N GLN A 286 8.58 11.73 34.32
CA GLN A 286 9.75 11.71 33.45
C GLN A 286 11.04 11.43 34.22
N ARG A 287 12.11 11.05 33.52
CA ARG A 287 13.45 10.73 34.11
C ARG A 287 14.42 11.91 34.06
N HIS A 288 13.95 13.07 33.59
CA HIS A 288 14.76 14.27 33.35
C HIS A 288 13.90 15.52 33.56
N ASN A 289 14.54 16.68 33.50
CA ASN A 289 13.94 17.99 33.74
C ASN A 289 13.51 18.71 32.44
N HIS A 290 13.44 18.06 31.33
CA HIS A 290 12.91 18.57 30.06
C HIS A 290 11.48 18.09 29.84
N VAL A 291 10.54 18.98 29.62
CA VAL A 291 9.13 18.69 29.41
C VAL A 291 8.74 19.12 27.99
N LEU A 292 8.27 18.18 27.15
CA LEU A 292 7.73 18.47 25.86
C LEU A 292 6.21 18.63 25.96
N ILE A 293 5.70 19.77 25.51
CA ILE A 293 4.26 20.06 25.46
C ILE A 293 3.90 20.39 24.02
N ALA A 294 3.01 19.58 23.42
CA ALA A 294 2.42 19.85 22.13
C ALA A 294 1.48 21.06 22.22
N MET A 295 1.58 21.98 21.26
CA MET A 295 0.72 23.16 21.12
C MET A 295 0.17 23.17 19.70
N GLY A 296 -1.02 22.59 19.52
CA GLY A 296 -1.67 22.38 18.23
C GLY A 296 -2.59 21.18 18.26
N GLY A 297 -3.09 20.77 17.11
CA GLY A 297 -3.98 19.63 16.90
C GLY A 297 -4.44 19.61 15.46
N ASP A 298 -5.58 18.95 15.21
CA ASP A 298 -6.08 18.73 13.86
C ASP A 298 -6.45 20.06 13.20
N PHE A 299 -5.78 20.35 12.08
CA PHE A 299 -6.00 21.53 11.24
C PHE A 299 -5.94 22.88 11.95
N THR A 300 -5.21 22.97 13.07
CA THR A 300 -5.05 24.22 13.82
C THR A 300 -4.07 25.17 13.10
N TYR A 301 -3.99 26.42 13.58
CA TYR A 301 -3.16 27.50 13.03
C TYR A 301 -3.67 28.13 11.72
N SER A 302 -4.95 28.01 11.38
CA SER A 302 -5.55 28.81 10.29
C SER A 302 -5.41 30.31 10.55
N ASP A 303 -5.38 30.74 11.82
CA ASP A 303 -4.86 32.02 12.30
C ASP A 303 -3.68 31.77 13.24
N ALA A 304 -2.49 31.63 12.68
CA ALA A 304 -1.28 31.36 13.44
C ALA A 304 -0.91 32.50 14.41
N GLU A 305 -1.30 33.75 14.13
CA GLU A 305 -1.02 34.88 14.99
C GLU A 305 -1.79 34.79 16.32
N LEU A 306 -3.02 34.29 16.28
CA LEU A 306 -3.80 34.06 17.51
C LEU A 306 -3.09 33.09 18.44
N TRP A 307 -2.52 32.02 17.94
CA TRP A 307 -1.71 31.07 18.69
C TRP A 307 -0.47 31.72 19.25
N PHE A 308 0.36 32.33 18.40
CA PHE A 308 1.64 32.89 18.82
C PHE A 308 1.52 34.07 19.80
N ASN A 309 0.52 34.93 19.65
CA ASN A 309 0.29 36.03 20.59
C ASN A 309 -0.02 35.53 22.00
N ASN A 310 -0.83 34.48 22.12
CA ASN A 310 -1.16 33.90 23.43
C ASN A 310 0.04 33.17 24.04
N LEU A 311 0.78 32.38 23.21
CA LEU A 311 1.99 31.69 23.66
C LEU A 311 3.13 32.66 24.02
N ASP A 312 3.30 33.76 23.30
CA ASP A 312 4.27 34.81 23.63
C ASP A 312 4.00 35.42 25.04
N LYS A 313 2.71 35.71 25.36
CA LYS A 313 2.30 36.19 26.70
C LYS A 313 2.59 35.16 27.77
N LEU A 314 2.28 33.88 27.55
CA LEU A 314 2.54 32.78 28.48
C LEU A 314 4.04 32.64 28.78
N ILE A 315 4.88 32.63 27.72
CA ILE A 315 6.34 32.54 27.82
C ILE A 315 6.91 33.72 28.59
N LEU A 316 6.46 34.93 28.25
CA LEU A 316 6.93 36.15 28.93
C LEU A 316 6.59 36.14 30.40
N ALA A 317 5.33 35.84 30.77
CA ALA A 317 4.87 35.77 32.14
C ALA A 317 5.61 34.69 32.96
N GLY A 318 5.76 33.49 32.38
CA GLY A 318 6.47 32.38 33.00
C GLY A 318 7.95 32.69 33.27
N ASN A 319 8.64 33.26 32.27
CA ASN A 319 10.06 33.58 32.41
C ASN A 319 10.34 34.77 33.31
N LYS A 320 9.41 35.75 33.47
CA LYS A 320 9.49 36.77 34.50
C LYS A 320 9.50 36.17 35.92
N LYS A 321 8.80 35.07 36.14
CA LYS A 321 8.73 34.37 37.46
C LYS A 321 9.72 33.18 37.54
N LYS A 322 10.63 32.99 36.58
CA LYS A 322 11.56 31.86 36.51
C LYS A 322 12.36 31.62 37.79
N ASN A 323 12.87 32.67 38.41
CA ASN A 323 13.66 32.58 39.63
C ASN A 323 12.84 32.08 40.85
N ILE A 324 11.51 32.18 40.79
CA ILE A 324 10.60 31.74 41.85
C ILE A 324 10.11 30.32 41.53
N THR A 325 9.75 30.07 40.30
CA THR A 325 9.12 28.83 39.87
C THR A 325 10.11 27.74 39.46
N ASN A 326 11.37 28.07 39.18
CA ASN A 326 12.39 27.23 38.58
C ASN A 326 11.94 26.61 37.22
N VAL A 327 11.06 27.29 36.48
CA VAL A 327 10.59 26.85 35.19
C VAL A 327 11.04 27.81 34.08
N ASN A 328 11.61 27.27 33.00
CA ASN A 328 12.09 27.99 31.83
C ASN A 328 11.25 27.57 30.62
N ILE A 329 10.44 28.46 30.07
CA ILE A 329 9.48 28.18 29.00
C ILE A 329 9.98 28.80 27.68
N PHE A 330 9.97 28.06 26.61
CA PHE A 330 10.41 28.54 25.28
C PHE A 330 9.80 27.73 24.13
N TYR A 331 9.71 28.37 22.97
CA TYR A 331 9.42 27.64 21.74
C TYR A 331 10.57 26.67 21.38
N SER A 332 10.23 25.48 20.94
CA SER A 332 11.18 24.46 20.57
C SER A 332 10.71 23.67 19.35
N THR A 333 11.52 22.70 18.97
CA THR A 333 11.20 21.72 17.92
C THR A 333 11.56 20.32 18.42
N PRO A 334 11.02 19.25 17.84
CA PRO A 334 11.32 17.88 18.25
C PRO A 334 12.81 17.55 18.23
N THR A 335 13.55 17.97 17.20
CA THR A 335 14.99 17.74 17.14
C THR A 335 15.75 18.51 18.24
N CYS A 336 15.33 19.74 18.58
CA CYS A 336 15.93 20.50 19.67
C CYS A 336 15.65 19.87 21.04
N TYR A 337 14.50 19.23 21.23
CA TYR A 337 14.18 18.47 22.44
C TYR A 337 15.15 17.30 22.63
N ILE A 338 15.39 16.50 21.57
CA ILE A 338 16.33 15.38 21.63
C ILE A 338 17.75 15.87 21.94
N LYS A 339 18.22 16.93 21.27
CA LYS A 339 19.53 17.55 21.55
C LYS A 339 19.65 17.99 23.01
N ALA A 340 18.58 18.53 23.58
CA ALA A 340 18.59 18.94 24.98
C ALA A 340 18.75 17.71 25.91
N LEU A 341 18.07 16.62 25.64
CA LEU A 341 18.22 15.37 26.40
C LEU A 341 19.63 14.80 26.33
N GLU A 342 20.24 14.80 25.13
CA GLU A 342 21.61 14.31 24.92
C GLU A 342 22.66 15.14 25.69
N GLN A 343 22.48 16.45 25.75
CA GLN A 343 23.44 17.38 26.37
C GLN A 343 23.35 17.44 27.89
N THR A 344 22.17 17.21 28.45
CA THR A 344 21.93 17.56 29.86
C THR A 344 21.93 16.38 30.82
N THR A 345 21.42 15.23 30.45
CA THR A 345 21.13 14.16 31.42
C THR A 345 21.57 12.76 31.03
N LYS A 346 21.79 12.45 29.76
CA LYS A 346 22.03 11.09 29.26
C LYS A 346 21.20 10.05 30.01
N PRO A 347 19.87 10.18 30.06
CA PRO A 347 19.04 9.32 30.88
C PRO A 347 19.13 7.88 30.39
N ASN A 348 19.14 6.91 31.32
CA ASN A 348 19.05 5.50 30.95
C ASN A 348 17.61 5.17 30.57
N PHE A 349 17.31 5.23 29.25
CA PHE A 349 16.00 4.90 28.73
C PHE A 349 15.77 3.40 28.70
N PRO A 350 14.56 2.90 29.06
CA PRO A 350 14.23 1.49 29.01
C PRO A 350 14.16 1.02 27.57
N LYS A 351 14.51 -0.25 27.34
CA LYS A 351 14.37 -0.91 26.06
C LYS A 351 12.96 -1.46 25.90
N ARG A 352 12.47 -1.50 24.64
CA ARG A 352 11.20 -2.09 24.25
C ARG A 352 11.36 -2.78 22.90
N ASP A 353 10.84 -3.99 22.75
CA ASP A 353 10.82 -4.78 21.51
C ASP A 353 9.38 -5.04 21.02
N GLY A 354 9.22 -5.64 19.85
CA GLY A 354 7.92 -5.92 19.24
C GLY A 354 7.20 -4.67 18.70
N ASP A 355 5.96 -4.86 18.27
CA ASP A 355 5.10 -3.78 17.76
C ASP A 355 4.14 -3.25 18.83
N PHE A 356 3.31 -2.25 18.48
CA PHE A 356 2.30 -1.64 19.34
C PHE A 356 0.88 -1.99 18.87
N PHE A 357 0.66 -3.24 18.45
CA PHE A 357 -0.65 -3.77 18.11
C PHE A 357 -1.13 -4.81 19.11
N PRO A 358 -2.46 -4.94 19.31
CA PRO A 358 -3.51 -4.05 18.86
C PRO A 358 -3.56 -2.76 19.69
N TYR A 359 -4.01 -1.66 19.09
CA TYR A 359 -4.30 -0.42 19.80
C TYR A 359 -5.69 -0.47 20.44
N ALA A 360 -5.78 -0.01 21.70
CA ALA A 360 -7.02 0.29 22.38
C ALA A 360 -6.85 1.60 23.15
N ASP A 361 -7.78 2.53 23.00
CA ASP A 361 -7.74 3.84 23.65
C ASP A 361 -8.29 3.81 25.09
N LYS A 362 -9.13 2.83 25.39
CA LYS A 362 -9.72 2.57 26.71
C LYS A 362 -10.21 1.11 26.83
N PRO A 363 -10.65 0.65 28.01
CA PRO A 363 -11.17 -0.69 28.19
C PRO A 363 -12.21 -1.07 27.14
N ASP A 364 -12.12 -2.29 26.62
CA ASP A 364 -13.06 -2.89 25.69
C ASP A 364 -13.24 -2.16 24.36
N ARG A 365 -12.35 -1.26 23.99
CA ARG A 365 -12.43 -0.50 22.75
C ARG A 365 -11.17 -0.68 21.90
N TYR A 366 -11.14 -1.83 21.19
CA TYR A 366 -10.04 -2.22 20.33
C TYR A 366 -10.23 -1.68 18.90
N TRP A 367 -9.24 -0.94 18.42
CA TRP A 367 -9.19 -0.42 17.06
C TRP A 367 -8.63 -1.50 16.14
N THR A 368 -9.41 -2.56 15.91
CA THR A 368 -9.00 -3.69 15.08
C THR A 368 -9.93 -3.91 13.88
N GLY A 369 -11.03 -3.13 13.80
CA GLY A 369 -11.94 -3.14 12.68
C GLY A 369 -11.33 -2.56 11.41
N TYR A 370 -10.55 -1.48 11.54
CA TYR A 370 -9.95 -0.81 10.39
C TYR A 370 -8.96 -1.67 9.61
N PHE A 371 -8.45 -2.74 10.20
CA PHE A 371 -7.62 -3.71 9.45
C PHE A 371 -8.36 -4.25 8.23
N THR A 372 -9.70 -4.32 8.28
CA THR A 372 -10.54 -4.86 7.21
C THR A 372 -11.44 -3.81 6.54
N SER A 373 -11.77 -2.70 7.19
CA SER A 373 -12.71 -1.69 6.67
C SER A 373 -12.36 -1.25 5.25
N LYS A 374 -13.38 -1.08 4.41
CA LYS A 374 -13.29 -0.69 2.99
C LYS A 374 -12.33 -1.58 2.18
N PRO A 375 -12.59 -2.89 2.13
CA PRO A 375 -11.68 -3.89 1.54
C PRO A 375 -11.42 -3.68 0.05
N SER A 376 -12.30 -3.01 -0.69
CA SER A 376 -12.11 -2.68 -2.10
C SER A 376 -10.99 -1.66 -2.30
N LEU A 377 -10.89 -0.63 -1.46
CA LEU A 377 -9.79 0.34 -1.52
C LEU A 377 -8.44 -0.33 -1.21
N LYS A 378 -8.40 -1.20 -0.17
CA LYS A 378 -7.20 -1.97 0.18
C LYS A 378 -6.71 -2.84 -0.97
N GLY A 379 -7.63 -3.54 -1.65
CA GLY A 379 -7.31 -4.36 -2.82
C GLY A 379 -6.85 -3.54 -4.03
N LEU A 380 -7.50 -2.40 -4.31
CA LEU A 380 -7.11 -1.52 -5.41
C LEU A 380 -5.73 -0.89 -5.17
N THR A 381 -5.43 -0.49 -3.94
CA THR A 381 -4.10 0.03 -3.55
C THR A 381 -3.01 -1.01 -3.81
N ARG A 382 -3.20 -2.27 -3.37
CA ARG A 382 -2.26 -3.36 -3.60
C ARG A 382 -2.00 -3.61 -5.10
N LYS A 383 -3.06 -3.69 -5.91
CA LYS A 383 -2.95 -3.87 -7.37
C LYS A 383 -2.27 -2.68 -8.05
N SER A 384 -2.58 -1.46 -7.62
CA SER A 384 -1.93 -0.24 -8.12
C SER A 384 -0.44 -0.21 -7.80
N SER A 385 -0.06 -0.64 -6.59
CA SER A 385 1.35 -0.76 -6.19
C SER A 385 2.11 -1.75 -7.07
N SER A 386 1.55 -2.93 -7.34
CA SER A 386 2.12 -3.91 -8.27
C SER A 386 2.28 -3.35 -9.69
N LEU A 387 1.24 -2.70 -10.22
CA LEU A 387 1.26 -2.07 -11.55
C LEU A 387 2.34 -0.96 -11.63
N LEU A 388 2.50 -0.15 -10.57
CA LEU A 388 3.54 0.87 -10.51
C LEU A 388 4.93 0.26 -10.63
N GLN A 389 5.19 -0.87 -9.94
CA GLN A 389 6.52 -1.51 -9.96
C GLN A 389 6.93 -1.90 -11.39
N VAL A 390 6.06 -2.61 -12.13
CA VAL A 390 6.37 -3.03 -13.51
C VAL A 390 6.44 -1.85 -14.47
N THR A 391 5.51 -0.89 -14.35
CA THR A 391 5.49 0.33 -15.17
C THR A 391 6.79 1.12 -15.02
N ARG A 392 7.21 1.37 -13.79
CA ARG A 392 8.42 2.09 -13.43
C ARG A 392 9.69 1.39 -13.92
N ALA A 393 9.73 0.06 -13.79
CA ALA A 393 10.88 -0.74 -14.22
C ALA A 393 11.08 -0.69 -15.73
N LEU A 394 10.03 -0.93 -16.52
CA LEU A 394 10.10 -0.87 -17.98
C LEU A 394 10.36 0.55 -18.49
N TYR A 395 9.72 1.56 -17.90
CA TYR A 395 9.97 2.97 -18.20
C TYR A 395 11.43 3.37 -17.97
N THR A 396 12.05 2.89 -16.89
CA THR A 396 13.46 3.13 -16.57
C THR A 396 14.39 2.62 -17.68
N LEU A 397 14.11 1.46 -18.27
CA LEU A 397 14.87 0.90 -19.38
C LEU A 397 14.79 1.78 -20.64
N MET A 398 13.63 2.33 -20.95
CA MET A 398 13.46 3.28 -22.03
C MET A 398 14.22 4.57 -21.74
N LYS A 399 14.11 5.12 -20.54
CA LYS A 399 14.76 6.37 -20.12
C LYS A 399 16.28 6.28 -20.10
N ALA A 400 16.86 5.15 -19.76
CA ALA A 400 18.29 4.91 -19.81
C ALA A 400 18.87 5.08 -21.23
N LYS A 401 18.04 4.93 -22.27
CA LYS A 401 18.42 5.00 -23.69
C LYS A 401 17.89 6.25 -24.42
N THR A 402 17.03 7.05 -23.78
CA THR A 402 16.38 8.22 -24.42
C THR A 402 16.45 9.46 -23.56
N LYS A 403 16.32 10.63 -24.20
CA LYS A 403 16.19 11.94 -23.51
C LYS A 403 14.72 12.41 -23.42
N LEU A 404 13.74 11.58 -23.82
CA LEU A 404 12.33 11.94 -23.80
C LEU A 404 11.85 12.14 -22.35
N ASN A 405 11.16 13.25 -22.08
CA ASN A 405 10.68 13.62 -20.74
C ASN A 405 9.15 13.69 -20.66
N SER A 406 8.45 13.34 -21.72
CA SER A 406 7.00 13.50 -21.84
C SER A 406 6.19 12.77 -20.77
N GLU A 407 6.71 11.67 -20.24
CA GLU A 407 5.96 10.79 -19.31
C GLU A 407 6.34 10.99 -17.83
N ASN A 408 7.27 11.89 -17.50
CA ASN A 408 7.72 12.09 -16.12
C ASN A 408 6.57 12.56 -15.21
N LEU A 409 5.72 13.48 -15.71
CA LEU A 409 4.58 14.01 -14.95
C LEU A 409 3.52 12.92 -14.71
N ARG A 410 3.28 12.04 -15.69
CA ARG A 410 2.35 10.91 -15.55
C ARG A 410 2.85 9.89 -14.53
N MET A 411 4.15 9.60 -14.55
CA MET A 411 4.78 8.72 -13.55
C MET A 411 4.65 9.29 -12.15
N GLU A 412 4.93 10.59 -11.99
CA GLU A 412 4.77 11.26 -10.68
C GLU A 412 3.32 11.29 -10.22
N LEU A 413 2.35 11.52 -11.11
CA LEU A 413 0.92 11.45 -10.79
C LEU A 413 0.56 10.07 -10.21
N PHE A 414 1.03 9.00 -10.83
CA PHE A 414 0.76 7.65 -10.35
C PHE A 414 1.45 7.38 -8.99
N GLU A 415 2.70 7.81 -8.82
CA GLU A 415 3.41 7.70 -7.54
C GLU A 415 2.71 8.49 -6.43
N ARG A 416 2.24 9.72 -6.70
CA ARG A 416 1.48 10.55 -5.74
C ARG A 416 0.15 9.90 -5.35
N SER A 417 -0.56 9.25 -6.29
CA SER A 417 -1.85 8.61 -5.99
C SER A 417 -1.71 7.42 -5.05
N ILE A 418 -0.66 6.60 -5.20
CA ILE A 418 -0.36 5.50 -4.28
C ILE A 418 0.14 6.05 -2.94
N ALA A 419 1.06 7.01 -2.96
CA ALA A 419 1.56 7.64 -1.74
C ALA A 419 0.43 8.24 -0.89
N LEU A 420 -0.57 8.84 -1.54
CA LEU A 420 -1.74 9.38 -0.86
C LEU A 420 -2.55 8.28 -0.15
N THR A 421 -2.73 7.11 -0.78
CA THR A 421 -3.52 6.04 -0.18
C THR A 421 -2.84 5.36 1.01
N THR A 422 -1.55 5.64 1.27
CA THR A 422 -0.89 5.21 2.52
C THR A 422 -1.33 6.02 3.74
N HIS A 423 -2.02 7.15 3.57
CA HIS A 423 -2.56 7.96 4.67
C HIS A 423 -3.40 7.11 5.63
N HIS A 424 -3.28 7.42 6.94
CA HIS A 424 -3.89 6.61 8.00
C HIS A 424 -5.43 6.68 8.07
N ASP A 425 -6.10 7.53 7.26
CA ASP A 425 -7.55 7.50 7.03
C ASP A 425 -7.94 7.01 5.62
N ALA A 426 -6.97 6.72 4.76
CA ALA A 426 -7.23 6.17 3.43
C ALA A 426 -7.25 4.63 3.46
N ILE A 427 -6.08 3.99 3.50
CA ILE A 427 -5.98 2.52 3.44
C ILE A 427 -6.64 1.84 4.64
N THR A 428 -6.76 2.51 5.77
CA THR A 428 -7.50 2.07 6.95
C THR A 428 -9.01 1.92 6.69
N GLY A 429 -9.55 2.75 5.80
CA GLY A 429 -10.99 2.79 5.53
C GLY A 429 -11.79 3.62 6.54
N THR A 430 -11.14 4.55 7.23
CA THR A 430 -11.71 5.40 8.29
C THR A 430 -12.13 6.79 7.81
N SER A 431 -12.06 7.06 6.51
CA SER A 431 -12.56 8.29 5.87
C SER A 431 -14.04 8.17 5.45
N LYS A 432 -14.70 9.30 5.21
CA LYS A 432 -16.05 9.32 4.62
C LYS A 432 -16.07 8.66 3.24
N GLU A 433 -17.21 8.11 2.87
CA GLU A 433 -17.39 7.40 1.60
C GLU A 433 -17.04 8.26 0.37
N LEU A 434 -17.38 9.54 0.40
CA LEU A 434 -17.01 10.49 -0.66
C LEU A 434 -15.48 10.59 -0.82
N VAL A 435 -14.75 10.61 0.28
CA VAL A 435 -13.29 10.70 0.31
C VAL A 435 -12.67 9.39 -0.20
N THR A 436 -13.22 8.24 0.21
CA THR A 436 -12.81 6.92 -0.30
C THR A 436 -12.94 6.84 -1.82
N LYS A 437 -14.08 7.29 -2.37
CA LYS A 437 -14.29 7.38 -3.83
C LYS A 437 -13.28 8.30 -4.51
N ASN A 438 -12.87 9.40 -3.87
CA ASN A 438 -11.82 10.29 -4.37
C ASN A 438 -10.46 9.58 -4.42
N TYR A 439 -10.07 8.82 -3.38
CA TYR A 439 -8.86 8.02 -3.40
C TYR A 439 -8.86 6.99 -4.52
N MET A 440 -9.95 6.23 -4.69
CA MET A 440 -10.11 5.25 -5.77
C MET A 440 -10.01 5.90 -7.15
N LYS A 441 -10.68 7.06 -7.34
CA LYS A 441 -10.59 7.83 -8.59
C LYS A 441 -9.14 8.22 -8.92
N ARG A 442 -8.36 8.68 -7.94
CA ARG A 442 -6.95 9.05 -8.14
C ARG A 442 -6.08 7.83 -8.49
N LEU A 443 -6.32 6.68 -7.88
CA LEU A 443 -5.64 5.44 -8.25
C LEU A 443 -5.95 5.06 -9.70
N LEU A 444 -7.21 5.13 -10.14
CA LEU A 444 -7.61 4.84 -11.52
C LEU A 444 -7.02 5.85 -12.51
N GLN A 445 -6.91 7.14 -12.18
CA GLN A 445 -6.14 8.10 -12.97
C GLN A 445 -4.66 7.71 -13.09
N GLY A 446 -4.11 7.11 -12.04
CA GLY A 446 -2.78 6.49 -12.08
C GLY A 446 -2.70 5.33 -13.06
N TRP A 447 -3.73 4.50 -13.16
CA TRP A 447 -3.82 3.41 -14.14
C TRP A 447 -3.89 3.93 -15.58
N ASP A 448 -4.69 4.98 -15.84
CA ASP A 448 -4.74 5.64 -17.14
C ASP A 448 -3.36 6.19 -17.54
N ALA A 449 -2.65 6.79 -16.60
CA ALA A 449 -1.29 7.26 -16.80
C ALA A 449 -0.33 6.10 -17.11
N ALA A 450 -0.44 4.97 -16.37
CA ALA A 450 0.36 3.76 -16.59
C ALA A 450 0.12 3.16 -17.99
N GLU A 451 -1.12 3.09 -18.46
CA GLU A 451 -1.47 2.61 -19.79
C GLU A 451 -0.73 3.39 -20.89
N ILE A 452 -0.74 4.72 -20.79
CA ILE A 452 -0.04 5.60 -21.73
C ILE A 452 1.48 5.38 -21.65
N ILE A 453 2.05 5.34 -20.44
CA ILE A 453 3.48 5.12 -20.22
C ILE A 453 3.90 3.77 -20.79
N LEU A 454 3.14 2.70 -20.53
CA LEU A 454 3.42 1.34 -20.99
C LEU A 454 3.33 1.24 -22.52
N THR A 455 2.29 1.83 -23.15
CA THR A 455 2.16 1.88 -24.60
C THR A 455 3.41 2.52 -25.24
N ASN A 456 3.82 3.69 -24.77
CA ASN A 456 4.99 4.39 -25.30
C ASN A 456 6.31 3.66 -25.01
N THR A 457 6.41 3.04 -23.85
CA THR A 457 7.57 2.24 -23.45
C THR A 457 7.70 1.00 -24.31
N LEU A 458 6.62 0.27 -24.53
CA LEU A 458 6.62 -0.93 -25.38
C LEU A 458 6.89 -0.57 -26.85
N ALA A 459 6.32 0.52 -27.36
CA ALA A 459 6.63 1.04 -28.68
C ALA A 459 8.13 1.28 -28.90
N PHE A 460 8.85 1.67 -27.83
CA PHE A 460 10.30 1.84 -27.89
C PHE A 460 11.06 0.53 -27.72
N LEU A 461 10.71 -0.30 -26.72
CA LEU A 461 11.45 -1.52 -26.37
C LEU A 461 11.28 -2.65 -27.40
N THR A 462 10.12 -2.71 -28.07
CA THR A 462 9.82 -3.75 -29.07
C THR A 462 10.45 -3.46 -30.43
N LYS A 463 10.96 -2.26 -30.69
CA LYS A 463 11.49 -1.85 -31.99
C LYS A 463 12.70 -2.68 -32.39
N LYS A 464 12.64 -3.41 -33.51
CA LYS A 464 13.79 -4.14 -34.07
C LYS A 464 14.81 -3.18 -34.71
N GLU A 465 16.11 -3.50 -34.64
CA GLU A 465 17.19 -2.60 -35.07
C GLU A 465 17.21 -2.33 -36.57
N GLU A 466 16.84 -3.30 -37.39
CA GLU A 466 16.76 -3.17 -38.83
C GLU A 466 15.77 -2.08 -39.30
N ASN A 467 14.74 -1.80 -38.52
CA ASN A 467 13.75 -0.75 -38.81
C ASN A 467 14.21 0.68 -38.41
N LYS A 468 15.41 0.83 -37.82
CA LYS A 468 15.96 2.15 -37.45
C LYS A 468 16.61 2.89 -38.65
N ILE A 469 16.93 2.20 -39.73
CA ILE A 469 17.73 2.73 -40.85
C ILE A 469 16.85 3.34 -41.96
N ASN A 470 15.59 2.91 -42.12
CA ASN A 470 14.71 3.42 -43.18
C ASN A 470 13.84 4.61 -42.68
N LYS A 471 14.38 5.85 -42.89
CA LYS A 471 13.67 7.08 -42.55
C LYS A 471 12.44 7.44 -43.41
N ASN A 472 12.15 6.67 -44.46
CA ASN A 472 11.14 7.00 -45.49
C ASN A 472 9.96 6.03 -45.58
N LYS A 473 9.74 5.13 -44.56
CA LYS A 473 8.50 4.35 -44.52
C LYS A 473 7.54 4.93 -43.49
N THR A 474 6.28 5.09 -43.90
CA THR A 474 5.14 5.45 -43.05
C THR A 474 5.34 5.00 -41.63
N LEU A 475 5.26 5.94 -40.68
CA LEU A 475 5.30 5.67 -39.23
C LEU A 475 4.21 4.64 -38.91
N ASN A 476 4.59 3.36 -38.89
CA ASN A 476 3.73 2.32 -38.33
C ASN A 476 3.59 2.63 -36.83
N VAL A 477 2.44 3.15 -36.45
CA VAL A 477 2.11 3.43 -35.04
C VAL A 477 2.03 2.08 -34.31
N PHE A 478 2.77 1.94 -33.21
CA PHE A 478 2.67 0.74 -32.36
C PHE A 478 1.23 0.63 -31.83
N PRO A 479 0.63 -0.57 -31.84
CA PRO A 479 -0.74 -0.74 -31.39
C PRO A 479 -0.93 -0.27 -29.94
N THR A 480 -1.98 0.54 -29.71
CA THR A 480 -2.33 1.01 -28.36
C THR A 480 -2.60 -0.15 -27.43
N GLN A 481 -1.97 -0.16 -26.28
CA GLN A 481 -2.14 -1.17 -25.24
C GLN A 481 -3.23 -0.73 -24.26
N LYS A 482 -4.08 -1.65 -23.82
CA LYS A 482 -5.18 -1.39 -22.88
C LYS A 482 -5.06 -2.23 -21.62
N LEU A 483 -5.33 -1.61 -20.47
CA LEU A 483 -5.52 -2.28 -19.20
C LEU A 483 -7.01 -2.56 -18.97
N CYS A 484 -7.35 -3.78 -18.59
CA CYS A 484 -8.71 -4.11 -18.17
C CYS A 484 -8.84 -3.95 -16.67
N SER A 485 -9.34 -2.80 -16.20
CA SER A 485 -9.46 -2.47 -14.78
C SER A 485 -10.45 -3.38 -14.01
N ARG A 486 -11.43 -3.98 -14.72
CA ARG A 486 -12.45 -4.89 -14.17
C ARG A 486 -12.19 -6.37 -14.49
N LEU A 487 -10.92 -6.74 -14.73
CA LEU A 487 -10.55 -8.12 -15.07
C LEU A 487 -10.92 -9.10 -13.95
N ASN A 488 -10.80 -8.67 -12.70
CA ASN A 488 -11.23 -9.45 -11.53
C ASN A 488 -12.77 -9.69 -11.49
N GLU A 489 -13.55 -8.87 -12.19
CA GLU A 489 -15.00 -9.03 -12.30
C GLU A 489 -15.39 -9.86 -13.55
N SER A 490 -14.42 -10.52 -14.19
CA SER A 490 -14.58 -11.27 -15.42
C SER A 490 -15.12 -10.39 -16.57
N TYR A 491 -14.68 -9.14 -16.62
CA TYR A 491 -15.06 -8.15 -17.62
C TYR A 491 -13.84 -7.48 -18.25
N CYS A 492 -13.72 -7.62 -19.58
CA CYS A 492 -12.68 -6.95 -20.37
C CYS A 492 -13.19 -6.80 -21.81
N PRO A 493 -13.56 -5.59 -22.26
CA PRO A 493 -14.10 -5.35 -23.58
C PRO A 493 -13.18 -5.84 -24.70
N GLU A 494 -11.87 -5.72 -24.49
CA GLU A 494 -10.84 -6.09 -25.48
C GLU A 494 -10.80 -7.60 -25.76
N SER A 495 -11.06 -8.45 -24.79
CA SER A 495 -11.04 -9.91 -24.94
C SER A 495 -12.43 -10.54 -25.16
N MET A 496 -13.49 -9.79 -24.84
CA MET A 496 -14.87 -10.27 -24.96
C MET A 496 -15.50 -9.97 -26.33
N GLY A 497 -14.80 -9.20 -27.17
CA GLY A 497 -15.20 -8.88 -28.53
C GLY A 497 -15.04 -10.03 -29.54
N THR A 498 -15.23 -9.73 -30.82
CA THR A 498 -15.07 -10.68 -31.95
C THR A 498 -13.76 -10.46 -32.70
N ASP A 499 -13.01 -9.40 -32.38
CA ASP A 499 -11.74 -9.09 -33.05
C ASP A 499 -10.60 -9.95 -32.48
N ASN A 500 -9.66 -10.31 -33.33
CA ASN A 500 -8.37 -10.87 -32.87
C ASN A 500 -7.63 -9.83 -32.01
N PHE A 501 -6.89 -10.30 -31.03
CA PHE A 501 -6.12 -9.40 -30.17
C PHE A 501 -4.76 -9.99 -29.78
N THR A 502 -3.83 -9.10 -29.43
CA THR A 502 -2.61 -9.48 -28.73
C THR A 502 -2.80 -9.33 -27.25
N LEU A 503 -2.23 -10.27 -26.50
CA LEU A 503 -2.10 -10.23 -25.04
C LEU A 503 -0.63 -10.12 -24.69
N THR A 504 -0.20 -8.94 -24.26
CA THR A 504 1.17 -8.72 -23.78
C THR A 504 1.18 -8.84 -22.26
N ILE A 505 1.89 -9.85 -21.76
CA ILE A 505 2.00 -10.16 -20.34
C ILE A 505 3.29 -9.53 -19.82
N LEU A 506 3.19 -8.67 -18.83
CA LEU A 506 4.32 -8.00 -18.19
C LEU A 506 4.65 -8.68 -16.86
N ASN A 507 5.93 -8.92 -16.64
CA ASN A 507 6.47 -9.43 -15.38
C ASN A 507 7.35 -8.38 -14.70
N GLY A 508 6.92 -7.85 -13.55
CA GLY A 508 7.70 -6.91 -12.73
C GLY A 508 8.67 -7.59 -11.76
N ASN A 509 8.57 -8.90 -11.58
CA ASN A 509 9.41 -9.67 -10.68
C ASN A 509 10.83 -9.83 -11.24
N SER A 510 11.81 -9.95 -10.35
CA SER A 510 13.19 -10.26 -10.69
C SER A 510 13.45 -11.74 -10.99
N LYS A 511 12.39 -12.54 -11.04
CA LYS A 511 12.38 -13.96 -11.41
C LYS A 511 11.47 -14.19 -12.57
N GLN A 512 11.73 -15.22 -13.36
CA GLN A 512 10.82 -15.64 -14.40
C GLN A 512 9.43 -15.95 -13.83
N PHE A 513 8.40 -15.41 -14.43
CA PHE A 513 7.05 -15.88 -14.21
C PHE A 513 6.82 -17.16 -15.01
N SER A 514 6.29 -18.20 -14.35
CA SER A 514 5.80 -19.43 -14.97
C SER A 514 4.50 -19.81 -14.28
N GLY A 515 3.38 -19.65 -14.99
CA GLY A 515 2.07 -19.88 -14.37
C GLY A 515 0.93 -19.78 -15.35
N TYR A 516 -0.27 -19.82 -14.79
CA TYR A 516 -1.51 -19.78 -15.55
C TYR A 516 -2.00 -18.34 -15.69
N ILE A 517 -2.39 -18.01 -16.93
CA ILE A 517 -3.08 -16.76 -17.25
C ILE A 517 -4.54 -17.08 -17.48
N ARG A 518 -5.41 -16.25 -16.90
CA ARG A 518 -6.86 -16.38 -16.97
C ARG A 518 -7.45 -15.08 -17.49
N ILE A 519 -8.24 -15.14 -18.56
CA ILE A 519 -8.90 -13.99 -19.15
C ILE A 519 -10.35 -14.31 -19.54
N PRO A 520 -11.27 -13.33 -19.38
CA PRO A 520 -12.67 -13.50 -19.78
C PRO A 520 -12.81 -13.45 -21.30
N VAL A 521 -13.57 -14.39 -21.89
CA VAL A 521 -13.87 -14.43 -23.33
C VAL A 521 -15.31 -14.84 -23.59
N ASN A 522 -15.85 -14.43 -24.75
CA ASN A 522 -17.20 -14.83 -25.19
C ASN A 522 -17.18 -15.91 -26.28
N ASN A 523 -16.08 -16.03 -26.97
CA ASN A 523 -15.95 -16.95 -28.12
C ASN A 523 -15.37 -18.30 -27.68
N GLN A 524 -15.82 -19.38 -28.37
CA GLN A 524 -15.30 -20.74 -28.15
C GLN A 524 -14.27 -21.14 -29.22
N ASN A 525 -14.37 -20.58 -30.39
CA ASN A 525 -13.47 -20.88 -31.52
C ASN A 525 -12.24 -20.00 -31.43
N ILE A 526 -11.34 -20.34 -30.54
CA ILE A 526 -10.13 -19.58 -30.23
C ILE A 526 -8.90 -20.40 -30.60
N GLN A 527 -7.89 -19.74 -31.13
CA GLN A 527 -6.54 -20.26 -31.28
C GLN A 527 -5.58 -19.30 -30.56
N ILE A 528 -4.63 -19.83 -29.81
CA ILE A 528 -3.59 -19.02 -29.15
C ILE A 528 -2.24 -19.37 -29.80
N LEU A 529 -1.54 -18.31 -30.26
CA LEU A 529 -0.17 -18.45 -30.75
C LEU A 529 0.79 -17.81 -29.73
N SER A 530 1.89 -18.49 -29.47
CA SER A 530 2.99 -17.98 -28.66
C SER A 530 3.75 -16.87 -29.38
N ASN A 531 4.71 -16.28 -28.66
CA ASN A 531 5.62 -15.26 -29.18
C ASN A 531 6.49 -15.69 -30.38
N ASN A 532 6.57 -16.96 -30.68
CA ASN A 532 7.27 -17.52 -31.83
C ASN A 532 6.32 -18.16 -32.90
N GLY A 533 5.00 -17.95 -32.75
CA GLY A 533 3.97 -18.42 -33.69
C GLY A 533 3.54 -19.88 -33.51
N GLN A 534 4.01 -20.55 -32.46
CA GLN A 534 3.56 -21.91 -32.16
C GLN A 534 2.21 -21.87 -31.45
N GLN A 535 1.33 -22.81 -31.79
CA GLN A 535 0.06 -22.99 -31.12
C GLN A 535 0.29 -23.44 -29.68
N ILE A 536 -0.52 -22.88 -28.74
CA ILE A 536 -0.46 -23.16 -27.32
C ILE A 536 -1.75 -23.84 -26.89
N ASP A 537 -1.60 -24.84 -26.02
CA ASP A 537 -2.72 -25.48 -25.36
C ASP A 537 -3.40 -24.53 -24.38
N PHE A 538 -4.73 -24.57 -24.37
CA PHE A 538 -5.57 -23.79 -23.47
C PHE A 538 -6.81 -24.57 -23.05
N ARG A 539 -7.50 -24.07 -22.03
CA ARG A 539 -8.79 -24.60 -21.59
C ARG A 539 -9.82 -23.48 -21.54
N LEU A 540 -11.05 -23.80 -21.91
CA LEU A 540 -12.22 -22.95 -21.78
C LEU A 540 -13.12 -23.52 -20.69
N ILE A 541 -13.35 -22.70 -19.65
CA ILE A 541 -14.17 -23.05 -18.52
C ILE A 541 -15.40 -22.13 -18.54
N PRO A 542 -16.64 -22.64 -18.38
CA PRO A 542 -17.81 -21.77 -18.23
C PRO A 542 -17.62 -20.84 -17.03
N LEU A 543 -17.99 -19.58 -17.17
CA LEU A 543 -17.89 -18.66 -16.05
C LEU A 543 -18.82 -19.10 -14.91
N PHE A 544 -18.34 -19.07 -13.67
CA PHE A 544 -19.17 -19.28 -12.50
C PHE A 544 -19.96 -18.00 -12.19
N ILE A 545 -21.27 -18.06 -12.31
CA ILE A 545 -22.16 -16.93 -12.07
C ILE A 545 -22.82 -17.13 -10.70
N SER A 546 -22.45 -16.33 -9.74
CA SER A 546 -23.15 -16.28 -8.45
C SER A 546 -24.44 -15.47 -8.58
N GLN A 547 -25.41 -15.71 -7.67
CA GLN A 547 -26.69 -15.00 -7.67
C GLN A 547 -26.55 -13.48 -7.46
N SER A 548 -25.45 -13.02 -6.92
CA SER A 548 -25.15 -11.60 -6.68
C SER A 548 -24.62 -10.84 -7.90
N GLN A 549 -24.27 -11.51 -8.98
CA GLN A 549 -23.69 -10.89 -10.17
C GLN A 549 -24.71 -10.79 -11.32
N LYS A 550 -25.12 -9.61 -11.72
CA LYS A 550 -26.21 -9.39 -12.70
C LYS A 550 -25.82 -8.78 -14.05
N ILE A 551 -24.58 -8.29 -14.30
CA ILE A 551 -24.33 -7.44 -15.46
C ILE A 551 -23.09 -7.84 -16.26
N ASN A 552 -23.28 -8.00 -17.60
CA ASN A 552 -22.26 -8.01 -18.67
C ASN A 552 -20.98 -8.85 -18.46
N GLN A 553 -21.09 -10.00 -17.84
CA GLN A 553 -19.96 -10.92 -17.70
C GLN A 553 -19.68 -11.68 -18.99
N SER A 554 -18.44 -12.17 -19.12
CA SER A 554 -18.07 -13.10 -20.17
C SER A 554 -18.82 -14.44 -20.04
N LYS A 555 -18.83 -15.22 -21.11
CA LYS A 555 -19.39 -16.58 -21.08
C LYS A 555 -18.42 -17.60 -20.53
N TYR A 556 -17.14 -17.38 -20.78
CA TYR A 556 -16.06 -18.32 -20.49
C TYR A 556 -14.85 -17.62 -19.89
N GLU A 557 -14.07 -18.36 -19.12
CA GLU A 557 -12.70 -18.06 -18.76
C GLU A 557 -11.76 -18.90 -19.62
N LEU A 558 -10.85 -18.24 -20.31
CA LEU A 558 -9.77 -18.85 -21.08
C LEU A 558 -8.55 -19.01 -20.20
N ILE A 559 -8.00 -20.21 -20.07
CA ILE A 559 -6.84 -20.51 -19.22
C ILE A 559 -5.74 -21.13 -20.07
N PHE A 560 -4.52 -20.59 -19.98
CA PHE A 560 -3.33 -21.15 -20.63
C PHE A 560 -2.06 -20.89 -19.81
N LYS A 561 -0.99 -21.66 -20.06
CA LYS A 561 0.31 -21.45 -19.40
C LYS A 561 1.15 -20.42 -20.12
N ALA A 562 1.79 -19.53 -19.37
CA ALA A 562 2.70 -18.50 -19.88
C ALA A 562 4.02 -18.49 -19.12
N ASN A 563 5.10 -18.21 -19.87
CA ASN A 563 6.43 -17.93 -19.33
C ASN A 563 6.83 -16.52 -19.72
N VAL A 564 7.24 -15.70 -18.74
CA VAL A 564 7.67 -14.32 -18.97
C VAL A 564 8.96 -14.07 -18.21
N GLY A 565 10.00 -13.63 -18.92
CA GLY A 565 11.32 -13.39 -18.32
C GLY A 565 11.30 -12.31 -17.23
N PRO A 566 12.33 -12.27 -16.36
CA PRO A 566 12.40 -11.32 -15.24
C PRO A 566 12.51 -9.88 -15.73
N VAL A 567 11.71 -9.00 -15.13
CA VAL A 567 11.57 -7.58 -15.51
C VAL A 567 11.41 -7.46 -17.02
N GLY A 568 10.34 -8.08 -17.56
CA GLY A 568 10.18 -8.23 -18.99
C GLY A 568 8.74 -8.38 -19.44
N PHE A 569 8.58 -8.79 -20.70
CA PHE A 569 7.26 -9.05 -21.29
C PHE A 569 7.32 -10.19 -22.33
N THR A 570 6.16 -10.81 -22.54
CA THR A 570 5.91 -11.77 -23.63
C THR A 570 4.55 -11.48 -24.24
N THR A 571 4.46 -11.43 -25.58
CA THR A 571 3.24 -11.19 -26.33
C THR A 571 2.70 -12.50 -26.92
N PHE A 572 1.43 -12.77 -26.67
CA PHE A 572 0.64 -13.86 -27.23
C PHE A 572 -0.40 -13.31 -28.21
N PHE A 573 -0.82 -14.13 -29.16
CA PHE A 573 -1.81 -13.77 -30.17
C PHE A 573 -3.05 -14.63 -30.00
N VAL A 574 -4.18 -14.00 -29.77
CA VAL A 574 -5.47 -14.68 -29.65
C VAL A 574 -6.26 -14.44 -30.92
N ILE A 575 -6.48 -15.51 -31.68
CA ILE A 575 -7.18 -15.51 -32.93
C ILE A 575 -8.58 -16.06 -32.69
N ILE A 576 -9.58 -15.30 -33.12
CA ILE A 576 -10.99 -15.65 -33.00
C ILE A 576 -11.46 -16.08 -34.38
N ASN A 577 -11.82 -17.36 -34.53
CA ASN A 577 -12.32 -17.92 -35.76
C ASN A 577 -13.86 -17.89 -35.76
N ASP A 578 -14.45 -16.90 -36.43
CA ASP A 578 -15.91 -16.81 -36.57
C ASP A 578 -16.39 -17.80 -37.64
N PRO A 579 -17.25 -18.81 -37.34
CA PRO A 579 -17.73 -19.77 -38.30
C PRO A 579 -18.69 -19.15 -39.35
N LEU A 580 -19.06 -17.88 -39.19
CA LEU A 580 -20.01 -17.21 -40.12
C LEU A 580 -19.35 -16.31 -41.18
N LEU A 581 -18.03 -16.17 -41.20
CA LEU A 581 -17.32 -15.44 -42.25
C LEU A 581 -16.76 -16.43 -43.29
N PRO A 582 -17.21 -16.43 -44.58
CA PRO A 582 -16.62 -17.27 -45.58
C PRO A 582 -15.19 -16.85 -45.88
N SER A 583 -14.27 -17.84 -45.94
CA SER A 583 -12.90 -17.65 -46.37
C SER A 583 -12.85 -16.95 -47.72
N ASN A 584 -12.23 -15.76 -47.80
CA ASN A 584 -12.00 -15.04 -49.05
C ASN A 584 -11.15 -15.90 -50.00
N GLN A 585 -11.81 -16.58 -50.92
CA GLN A 585 -11.15 -17.02 -52.13
C GLN A 585 -11.07 -15.85 -53.11
N THR A 586 -9.87 -15.51 -53.49
CA THR A 586 -9.51 -14.61 -54.58
C THR A 586 -10.30 -14.97 -55.86
N GLN A 587 -11.16 -14.10 -56.33
CA GLN A 587 -11.58 -14.08 -57.73
C GLN A 587 -11.47 -12.68 -58.32
N ASN A 588 -10.83 -12.67 -59.49
CA ASN A 588 -10.58 -11.51 -60.35
C ASN A 588 -11.87 -10.80 -60.82
N GLN A 589 -11.70 -9.49 -60.98
CA GLN A 589 -12.67 -8.55 -61.59
C GLN A 589 -13.14 -8.96 -63.00
N PRO A 590 -14.25 -8.40 -63.53
CA PRO A 590 -14.21 -7.03 -64.01
C PRO A 590 -15.45 -6.13 -63.76
N ASN A 591 -15.18 -4.82 -63.84
CA ASN A 591 -16.05 -3.68 -63.79
C ASN A 591 -17.31 -3.73 -64.57
N THR A 592 -18.44 -3.20 -64.07
CA THR A 592 -19.30 -2.24 -64.83
C THR A 592 -20.13 -1.38 -63.80
N THR A 593 -20.14 -0.10 -64.08
CA THR A 593 -20.93 0.98 -63.51
C THR A 593 -22.44 0.81 -63.76
N LYS A 594 -23.30 1.19 -62.74
CA LYS A 594 -24.40 2.16 -62.92
C LYS A 594 -25.29 2.33 -61.65
N SER A 595 -25.37 3.56 -61.24
CA SER A 595 -26.49 4.40 -60.75
C SER A 595 -27.51 3.90 -59.70
N ILE A 596 -27.61 4.72 -58.63
CA ILE A 596 -28.68 4.90 -57.67
C ILE A 596 -30.05 5.24 -58.34
N PRO A 597 -31.22 4.89 -57.75
CA PRO A 597 -31.94 5.79 -56.85
C PRO A 597 -32.77 5.15 -55.72
N ASP A 598 -32.84 5.93 -54.64
CA ASP A 598 -33.88 6.23 -53.65
C ASP A 598 -34.89 5.20 -53.11
N LEU A 599 -35.01 5.31 -51.77
CA LEU A 599 -36.03 4.85 -50.83
C LEU A 599 -37.50 5.13 -51.20
N PRO A 600 -38.49 4.39 -50.65
CA PRO A 600 -39.09 4.82 -49.40
C PRO A 600 -39.59 3.71 -48.40
N GLN A 601 -39.90 4.22 -47.24
CA GLN A 601 -40.46 3.63 -46.04
C GLN A 601 -41.77 2.84 -46.23
N ASN A 602 -42.05 1.79 -45.44
CA ASN A 602 -43.08 1.68 -44.42
C ASN A 602 -43.54 0.26 -44.10
N SER A 603 -43.56 -0.03 -42.82
CA SER A 603 -44.65 -0.64 -42.01
C SER A 603 -45.10 -2.09 -42.15
N GLN A 604 -45.00 -2.73 -41.03
CA GLN A 604 -45.97 -3.56 -40.29
C GLN A 604 -46.18 -5.04 -40.61
N LYS A 605 -45.94 -5.79 -39.51
CA LYS A 605 -46.78 -6.87 -38.91
C LYS A 605 -46.89 -8.26 -39.53
N SER A 606 -46.45 -9.19 -38.67
CA SER A 606 -47.23 -10.28 -38.04
C SER A 606 -47.19 -11.68 -38.65
N THR A 607 -46.98 -12.60 -37.76
CA THR A 607 -47.54 -13.96 -37.56
C THR A 607 -47.00 -15.17 -38.31
N SER A 608 -46.40 -16.01 -37.51
CA SER A 608 -46.69 -17.43 -37.22
C SER A 608 -46.46 -18.52 -38.26
N SER A 609 -45.91 -19.56 -37.73
CA SER A 609 -46.20 -21.00 -37.83
C SER A 609 -45.26 -21.92 -38.65
N LYS A 610 -44.64 -22.81 -37.85
CA LYS A 610 -44.47 -24.27 -37.98
C LYS A 610 -44.48 -24.93 -39.38
N GLN A 611 -43.46 -25.71 -39.67
CA GLN A 611 -43.43 -27.17 -39.70
C GLN A 611 -42.15 -27.76 -40.37
N LEU A 612 -41.59 -28.71 -39.69
CA LEU A 612 -40.93 -29.93 -40.04
C LEU A 612 -40.95 -30.36 -41.54
N PHE A 613 -39.84 -30.87 -42.06
CA PHE A 613 -39.73 -32.25 -42.56
C PHE A 613 -38.26 -32.64 -42.82
N THR A 614 -37.94 -33.88 -42.40
CA THR A 614 -36.74 -34.70 -42.55
C THR A 614 -36.54 -35.17 -43.99
N THR A 615 -35.29 -35.36 -44.49
CA THR A 615 -34.87 -36.61 -45.10
C THR A 615 -33.36 -36.70 -45.41
N LYS A 616 -32.87 -37.91 -45.36
CA LYS A 616 -31.57 -38.53 -45.34
C LYS A 616 -30.64 -38.33 -46.58
N LEU A 617 -29.33 -38.32 -46.21
CA LEU A 617 -28.06 -38.83 -46.83
C LEU A 617 -28.09 -39.55 -48.18
N PRO A 618 -26.97 -39.60 -48.97
CA PRO A 618 -25.75 -40.31 -48.63
C PRO A 618 -24.36 -39.82 -49.18
N ASN A 619 -23.35 -40.07 -48.35
CA ASN A 619 -21.98 -40.61 -48.57
C ASN A 619 -20.99 -40.03 -49.59
N THR A 620 -19.93 -39.40 -49.06
CA THR A 620 -18.46 -39.70 -49.08
C THR A 620 -17.67 -39.79 -50.43
N PRO A 621 -16.31 -39.68 -50.43
CA PRO A 621 -15.35 -39.02 -49.51
C PRO A 621 -14.25 -38.18 -50.20
N LEU A 622 -13.41 -37.40 -49.51
CA LEU A 622 -11.94 -37.46 -49.56
C LEU A 622 -11.23 -36.34 -48.83
N ASN A 623 -10.37 -36.77 -47.96
CA ASN A 623 -9.33 -36.18 -47.17
C ASN A 623 -8.70 -34.84 -47.61
N SER A 624 -8.64 -33.87 -46.69
CA SER A 624 -7.43 -33.15 -46.34
C SER A 624 -7.49 -32.75 -44.88
N ASN A 625 -6.61 -33.31 -44.04
CA ASN A 625 -6.45 -33.08 -42.64
C ASN A 625 -5.96 -31.65 -42.40
N ASN A 626 -6.80 -30.80 -41.79
CA ASN A 626 -6.41 -29.77 -40.88
C ASN A 626 -7.45 -29.80 -39.75
N ASN A 627 -7.18 -30.61 -38.73
CA ASN A 627 -8.00 -30.67 -37.54
C ASN A 627 -7.82 -29.38 -36.73
N ILE A 628 -8.70 -28.41 -36.93
CA ILE A 628 -9.01 -27.39 -35.96
C ILE A 628 -9.92 -28.09 -34.93
N SER A 629 -9.38 -28.61 -33.86
CA SER A 629 -10.18 -29.15 -32.78
C SER A 629 -10.87 -27.97 -32.05
N SER A 630 -12.17 -27.81 -32.31
CA SER A 630 -13.02 -26.99 -31.45
C SER A 630 -13.02 -27.64 -30.07
N ILE A 631 -12.34 -26.97 -29.10
CA ILE A 631 -12.36 -27.42 -27.70
C ILE A 631 -13.73 -27.07 -27.14
N SER A 632 -14.57 -28.09 -26.93
CA SER A 632 -15.84 -27.89 -26.26
C SER A 632 -15.62 -27.46 -24.83
N PRO A 633 -16.40 -26.48 -24.29
CA PRO A 633 -16.31 -26.11 -22.92
C PRO A 633 -16.53 -27.27 -21.97
N ILE A 634 -15.74 -27.36 -20.93
CA ILE A 634 -15.81 -28.42 -19.91
C ILE A 634 -17.12 -28.21 -19.13
N ARG A 635 -17.91 -29.26 -18.98
CA ARG A 635 -19.19 -29.20 -18.25
C ARG A 635 -18.95 -29.47 -16.76
N PRO A 636 -19.57 -28.69 -15.85
CA PRO A 636 -19.57 -29.01 -14.41
C PRO A 636 -20.23 -30.35 -14.11
N THR A 637 -19.77 -31.04 -13.08
CA THR A 637 -20.36 -32.26 -12.51
C THR A 637 -20.70 -32.04 -11.03
N GLU A 638 -21.75 -32.68 -10.55
CA GLU A 638 -22.18 -32.54 -9.14
C GLU A 638 -21.69 -33.73 -8.25
N THR A 639 -21.12 -34.79 -8.83
CA THR A 639 -20.97 -36.09 -8.17
C THR A 639 -19.56 -36.49 -7.74
N ASP A 640 -18.54 -35.68 -8.02
CA ASP A 640 -17.15 -36.16 -7.87
C ASP A 640 -16.59 -36.12 -6.44
N GLY A 641 -17.07 -35.27 -5.56
CA GLY A 641 -16.72 -35.23 -4.13
C GLY A 641 -15.25 -34.94 -3.81
N LEU A 642 -14.38 -34.68 -4.80
CA LEU A 642 -12.97 -34.35 -4.60
C LEU A 642 -12.40 -33.51 -5.75
N ILE A 643 -11.34 -32.73 -5.47
CA ILE A 643 -10.44 -32.14 -6.45
C ILE A 643 -9.00 -32.44 -6.07
N GLU A 644 -8.13 -32.64 -7.06
CA GLU A 644 -6.73 -32.95 -6.79
C GLU A 644 -5.78 -32.43 -7.88
N ASN A 645 -4.53 -32.28 -7.51
CA ASN A 645 -3.42 -32.13 -8.42
C ASN A 645 -2.27 -33.05 -7.99
N LYS A 646 -1.10 -32.95 -8.54
CA LYS A 646 0.03 -33.82 -8.18
C LYS A 646 0.56 -33.64 -6.74
N TYR A 647 0.10 -32.63 -6.00
CA TYR A 647 0.59 -32.31 -4.65
C TYR A 647 -0.47 -32.46 -3.57
N ILE A 648 -1.71 -32.12 -3.88
CA ILE A 648 -2.78 -31.91 -2.90
C ILE A 648 -4.05 -32.57 -3.40
N ARG A 649 -4.77 -33.27 -2.49
CA ARG A 649 -6.14 -33.72 -2.67
C ARG A 649 -7.03 -33.08 -1.61
N LEU A 650 -8.17 -32.52 -2.03
CA LEU A 650 -9.23 -32.05 -1.16
C LEU A 650 -10.45 -32.95 -1.33
N ASN A 651 -10.93 -33.52 -0.22
CA ASN A 651 -12.15 -34.30 -0.19
C ASN A 651 -13.31 -33.45 0.37
N PHE A 652 -14.49 -33.62 -0.20
CA PHE A 652 -15.70 -32.92 0.16
C PHE A 652 -16.73 -33.91 0.68
N ASN A 653 -17.45 -33.55 1.73
CA ASN A 653 -18.53 -34.33 2.28
C ASN A 653 -19.83 -34.25 1.43
N GLU A 654 -20.85 -34.99 1.79
CA GLU A 654 -22.17 -35.03 1.12
C GLU A 654 -22.87 -33.65 1.07
N ASN A 655 -22.51 -32.70 1.95
CA ASN A 655 -23.03 -31.33 1.96
C ASN A 655 -22.17 -30.39 1.11
N GLY A 656 -21.23 -30.90 0.32
CA GLY A 656 -20.36 -30.14 -0.56
C GLY A 656 -19.32 -29.27 0.17
N ARG A 657 -19.02 -29.53 1.43
CA ARG A 657 -18.03 -28.80 2.24
C ARG A 657 -16.73 -29.61 2.34
N ILE A 658 -15.58 -28.92 2.37
CA ILE A 658 -14.28 -29.59 2.55
C ILE A 658 -14.28 -30.33 3.90
N GLU A 659 -13.82 -31.58 3.92
CA GLU A 659 -13.67 -32.38 5.13
C GLU A 659 -12.22 -32.81 5.40
N SER A 660 -11.40 -32.97 4.36
CA SER A 660 -10.00 -33.36 4.55
C SER A 660 -9.07 -32.83 3.43
N LEU A 661 -7.81 -32.65 3.82
CA LEU A 661 -6.69 -32.33 2.95
C LEU A 661 -5.67 -33.48 3.01
N GLU A 662 -5.23 -33.97 1.86
CA GLU A 662 -4.15 -34.96 1.75
C GLU A 662 -2.96 -34.31 1.04
N ASP A 663 -1.78 -34.37 1.66
CA ASP A 663 -0.52 -34.01 1.03
C ASP A 663 0.05 -35.22 0.28
N LEU A 664 -0.15 -35.25 -1.02
CA LEU A 664 0.24 -36.37 -1.88
C LEU A 664 1.76 -36.52 -2.06
N THR A 665 2.55 -35.58 -1.53
CA THR A 665 4.02 -35.62 -1.55
C THR A 665 4.57 -36.39 -0.36
N ARG A 666 3.72 -36.74 0.63
CA ARG A 666 4.09 -37.45 1.86
C ARG A 666 3.20 -38.67 2.09
N GLU A 667 3.78 -39.77 2.53
CA GLU A 667 3.04 -40.97 2.85
C GLU A 667 2.15 -40.77 4.09
N ASN A 668 0.88 -41.19 4.03
CA ASN A 668 -0.11 -41.12 5.11
C ASN A 668 -0.38 -39.66 5.64
N ALA A 669 -0.13 -38.62 4.85
CA ALA A 669 -0.34 -37.24 5.24
C ALA A 669 -1.77 -36.74 4.92
N LYS A 670 -2.76 -37.35 5.54
CA LYS A 670 -4.18 -36.92 5.50
C LYS A 670 -4.57 -36.24 6.81
N PHE A 671 -5.17 -35.06 6.68
CA PHE A 671 -5.55 -34.20 7.81
C PHE A 671 -7.02 -33.84 7.70
N LYS A 672 -7.71 -33.75 8.84
CA LYS A 672 -9.03 -33.13 8.89
C LYS A 672 -8.84 -31.64 8.57
N PHE A 673 -9.51 -31.19 7.53
CA PHE A 673 -9.41 -29.77 7.11
C PHE A 673 -10.79 -29.25 6.73
N THR A 674 -11.15 -28.09 7.30
CA THR A 674 -12.39 -27.40 6.96
C THR A 674 -12.13 -25.95 6.70
N GLN A 675 -12.93 -25.38 5.80
CA GLN A 675 -13.01 -23.93 5.58
C GLN A 675 -14.48 -23.54 5.55
N GLU A 676 -14.82 -22.50 6.29
CA GLU A 676 -16.20 -22.04 6.44
C GLU A 676 -16.27 -20.52 6.50
N PHE A 677 -17.42 -19.95 6.11
CA PHE A 677 -17.76 -18.56 6.37
C PHE A 677 -18.67 -18.46 7.57
N LEU A 678 -18.43 -17.44 8.38
CA LEU A 678 -19.22 -17.10 9.56
C LEU A 678 -19.33 -15.58 9.67
N TYR A 679 -20.14 -15.09 10.58
CA TYR A 679 -20.18 -13.67 10.88
C TYR A 679 -20.37 -13.39 12.37
N TYR A 680 -19.75 -12.30 12.84
CA TYR A 680 -20.05 -11.72 14.15
C TYR A 680 -21.13 -10.67 13.98
N GLU A 681 -22.03 -10.57 14.98
CA GLU A 681 -22.91 -9.42 15.12
C GLU A 681 -22.18 -8.34 15.91
N GLY A 682 -22.04 -7.12 15.33
CA GLY A 682 -21.40 -5.99 15.98
C GLY A 682 -22.40 -5.15 16.75
N LEU A 683 -22.14 -4.94 18.05
CA LEU A 683 -22.94 -4.06 18.91
C LEU A 683 -22.42 -2.63 18.97
N SER A 684 -21.09 -2.45 18.79
CA SER A 684 -20.41 -1.16 18.86
C SER A 684 -19.35 -1.03 17.76
N SER A 685 -19.53 -1.76 16.66
CA SER A 685 -18.63 -1.74 15.50
C SER A 685 -18.88 -0.52 14.64
N GLY A 686 -17.81 0.09 14.18
CA GLY A 686 -17.78 1.16 13.17
C GLY A 686 -16.54 1.04 12.31
N ALA A 687 -16.14 2.12 11.64
CA ALA A 687 -15.01 2.10 10.72
C ALA A 687 -13.69 1.71 11.41
N TYR A 688 -13.47 2.17 12.63
CA TYR A 688 -12.26 1.93 13.43
C TYR A 688 -12.37 0.67 14.29
N ILE A 689 -13.51 0.50 14.98
CA ILE A 689 -13.70 -0.47 16.06
C ILE A 689 -14.24 -1.79 15.52
N PHE A 690 -13.72 -2.91 16.03
CA PHE A 690 -14.35 -4.21 15.98
C PHE A 690 -14.96 -4.50 17.35
N GLY A 691 -16.27 -4.28 17.47
CA GLY A 691 -17.04 -4.44 18.72
C GLY A 691 -18.03 -5.58 18.62
N ALA A 692 -17.55 -6.80 18.38
CA ALA A 692 -18.40 -8.01 18.35
C ALA A 692 -19.10 -8.24 19.69
N ASN A 693 -20.26 -8.87 19.64
CA ASN A 693 -20.96 -9.29 20.87
C ASN A 693 -20.08 -10.27 21.65
N SER A 694 -19.72 -9.94 22.88
CA SER A 694 -18.61 -10.50 23.65
C SER A 694 -18.70 -11.99 23.96
N ASN A 695 -19.89 -12.54 23.98
CA ASN A 695 -20.14 -13.88 24.52
C ASN A 695 -20.65 -14.85 23.46
N LEU A 696 -20.70 -14.47 22.20
CA LEU A 696 -21.23 -15.30 21.15
C LEU A 696 -20.11 -15.74 20.21
N GLU A 697 -20.05 -17.04 19.98
CA GLU A 697 -19.33 -17.59 18.82
C GLU A 697 -19.89 -16.97 17.54
N PRO A 698 -19.06 -16.78 16.51
CA PRO A 698 -19.56 -16.26 15.25
C PRO A 698 -20.59 -17.22 14.64
N THR A 699 -21.64 -16.66 14.08
CA THR A 699 -22.78 -17.39 13.55
C THR A 699 -22.42 -18.03 12.20
N PRO A 700 -22.61 -19.34 12.02
CA PRO A 700 -22.42 -19.99 10.74
C PRO A 700 -23.56 -19.69 9.76
N PHE A 701 -23.27 -19.80 8.47
CA PHE A 701 -24.31 -19.81 7.45
C PHE A 701 -25.02 -21.18 7.47
N ASN A 702 -26.32 -21.19 7.77
CA ASN A 702 -27.12 -22.40 7.96
C ASN A 702 -27.67 -23.01 6.65
N GLU A 703 -27.39 -22.36 5.50
CA GLU A 703 -27.87 -22.82 4.20
C GLU A 703 -27.07 -24.03 3.72
N THR A 704 -27.72 -24.94 3.00
CA THR A 704 -27.04 -26.06 2.33
C THR A 704 -26.15 -25.53 1.22
N THR A 705 -24.86 -25.82 1.28
CA THR A 705 -23.90 -25.43 0.26
C THR A 705 -24.14 -26.23 -1.02
N LYS A 706 -24.39 -25.54 -2.14
CA LYS A 706 -24.41 -26.17 -3.47
C LYS A 706 -23.01 -26.15 -4.05
N THR A 707 -22.49 -27.33 -4.37
CA THR A 707 -21.13 -27.49 -4.93
C THR A 707 -21.18 -28.15 -6.27
N GLU A 708 -20.51 -27.57 -7.27
CA GLU A 708 -20.24 -28.17 -8.58
C GLU A 708 -18.72 -28.28 -8.80
N PHE A 709 -18.31 -29.28 -9.57
CA PHE A 709 -16.89 -29.55 -9.83
C PHE A 709 -16.55 -29.36 -11.31
N ILE A 710 -15.39 -28.74 -11.58
CA ILE A 710 -14.79 -28.67 -12.91
C ILE A 710 -13.42 -29.34 -12.82
N LYS A 711 -13.16 -30.29 -13.72
CA LYS A 711 -11.88 -30.99 -13.77
C LYS A 711 -11.27 -30.96 -15.15
N ASN A 712 -10.02 -30.55 -15.22
CA ASN A 712 -9.17 -30.67 -16.41
C ASN A 712 -7.70 -30.77 -15.99
N ASP A 713 -6.82 -30.96 -16.95
CA ASP A 713 -5.38 -31.12 -16.75
C ASP A 713 -4.62 -29.82 -16.44
N PHE A 714 -5.27 -28.66 -16.38
CA PHE A 714 -4.65 -27.39 -15.99
C PHE A 714 -5.11 -26.98 -14.58
N VAL A 715 -6.39 -27.18 -14.28
CA VAL A 715 -6.99 -26.76 -13.02
C VAL A 715 -8.19 -27.62 -12.68
N GLN A 716 -8.35 -27.91 -11.40
CA GLN A 716 -9.58 -28.48 -10.85
C GLN A 716 -10.21 -27.46 -9.91
N GLU A 717 -11.53 -27.27 -10.04
CA GLU A 717 -12.31 -26.30 -9.26
C GLU A 717 -13.46 -26.99 -8.52
N ALA A 718 -13.69 -26.57 -7.27
CA ALA A 718 -14.96 -26.77 -6.57
C ALA A 718 -15.62 -25.40 -6.41
N ARG A 719 -16.82 -25.22 -6.99
CA ARG A 719 -17.57 -23.98 -7.02
C ARG A 719 -18.75 -24.06 -6.08
N GLN A 720 -18.80 -23.17 -5.13
CA GLN A 720 -19.72 -23.23 -4.02
C GLN A 720 -20.63 -22.00 -3.94
N ILE A 721 -21.94 -22.22 -3.83
CA ILE A 721 -22.91 -21.21 -3.40
C ILE A 721 -23.27 -21.54 -1.96
N ILE A 722 -22.84 -20.68 -1.04
CA ILE A 722 -22.97 -20.87 0.42
C ILE A 722 -24.23 -20.18 0.93
N SER A 723 -24.53 -19.00 0.38
CA SER A 723 -25.74 -18.23 0.62
C SER A 723 -26.07 -17.36 -0.59
N PRO A 724 -27.21 -16.67 -0.64
CA PRO A 724 -27.52 -15.75 -1.77
C PRO A 724 -26.49 -14.66 -2.02
N TRP A 725 -25.65 -14.35 -1.04
CA TRP A 725 -24.66 -13.28 -1.10
C TRP A 725 -23.23 -13.72 -0.70
N VAL A 726 -23.00 -15.02 -0.53
CA VAL A 726 -21.66 -15.60 -0.32
C VAL A 726 -21.46 -16.77 -1.27
N SER A 727 -20.44 -16.69 -2.10
CA SER A 727 -20.03 -17.76 -3.00
C SER A 727 -18.51 -17.80 -3.11
N GLN A 728 -17.96 -18.98 -3.49
CA GLN A 728 -16.52 -19.12 -3.68
C GLN A 728 -16.18 -20.16 -4.75
N ILE A 729 -14.95 -20.07 -5.26
CA ILE A 729 -14.30 -21.07 -6.09
C ILE A 729 -13.02 -21.50 -5.36
N ILE A 730 -12.87 -22.80 -5.16
CA ILE A 730 -11.67 -23.42 -4.62
C ILE A 730 -10.93 -24.05 -5.77
N ARG A 731 -9.66 -23.68 -6.00
CA ARG A 731 -8.87 -24.11 -7.17
C ARG A 731 -7.60 -24.81 -6.77
N LEU A 732 -7.30 -25.87 -7.52
CA LEU A 732 -6.02 -26.55 -7.53
C LEU A 732 -5.46 -26.49 -8.97
N PHE A 733 -4.41 -25.72 -9.17
CA PHE A 733 -3.67 -25.73 -10.44
C PHE A 733 -2.70 -26.91 -10.43
N GLU A 734 -2.55 -27.61 -11.58
CA GLU A 734 -1.83 -28.87 -11.70
C GLU A 734 -0.38 -28.84 -11.13
N ASP A 735 0.34 -27.74 -11.33
CA ASP A 735 1.75 -27.63 -10.95
C ASP A 735 1.99 -26.70 -9.73
N LYS A 736 0.96 -26.40 -8.93
CA LYS A 736 1.06 -25.50 -7.76
C LYS A 736 0.79 -26.24 -6.46
N LYS A 737 1.66 -26.00 -5.45
CA LYS A 737 1.55 -26.58 -4.12
C LYS A 737 0.79 -25.63 -3.16
N TYR A 738 -0.31 -25.05 -3.64
CA TYR A 738 -1.21 -24.23 -2.82
C TYR A 738 -2.65 -24.40 -3.28
N ILE A 739 -3.59 -24.04 -2.41
CA ILE A 739 -5.02 -23.98 -2.70
C ILE A 739 -5.40 -22.51 -2.84
N GLU A 740 -5.99 -22.14 -3.98
CA GLU A 740 -6.56 -20.79 -4.17
C GLU A 740 -8.03 -20.80 -3.79
N PHE A 741 -8.43 -19.92 -2.87
CA PHE A 741 -9.81 -19.60 -2.54
C PHE A 741 -10.14 -18.24 -3.12
N GLU A 742 -11.01 -18.16 -4.09
CA GLU A 742 -11.55 -16.91 -4.63
C GLU A 742 -13.02 -16.81 -4.21
N PHE A 743 -13.36 -15.74 -3.49
CA PHE A 743 -14.70 -15.60 -2.94
C PHE A 743 -15.34 -14.26 -3.27
N LEU A 744 -16.68 -14.28 -3.38
CA LEU A 744 -17.52 -13.09 -3.46
C LEU A 744 -18.34 -13.01 -2.19
N VAL A 745 -18.34 -11.85 -1.55
CA VAL A 745 -19.10 -11.58 -0.34
C VAL A 745 -19.83 -10.25 -0.48
N GLY A 746 -21.13 -10.28 -0.38
CA GLY A 746 -22.00 -9.12 -0.47
C GLY A 746 -23.11 -9.25 -1.55
N PRO A 747 -24.06 -8.29 -1.56
CA PRO A 747 -24.26 -7.25 -0.57
C PRO A 747 -24.69 -7.81 0.78
N ILE A 748 -24.00 -7.43 1.86
CA ILE A 748 -24.33 -7.93 3.22
C ILE A 748 -25.71 -7.40 3.63
N PRO A 749 -26.69 -8.26 4.00
CA PRO A 749 -28.01 -7.80 4.41
C PRO A 749 -27.98 -7.14 5.80
N ILE A 750 -28.65 -5.99 5.92
CA ILE A 750 -28.80 -5.21 7.18
C ILE A 750 -30.26 -5.11 7.64
N THR A 751 -31.09 -6.07 7.29
CA THR A 751 -32.53 -6.07 7.52
C THR A 751 -32.95 -5.95 8.99
N GLU A 752 -32.07 -6.31 9.91
CA GLU A 752 -32.34 -6.31 11.36
C GLU A 752 -31.66 -5.15 12.11
N PHE A 753 -31.14 -4.15 11.39
CA PHE A 753 -30.33 -3.05 11.97
C PHE A 753 -29.17 -3.54 12.84
N LYS A 754 -28.56 -4.67 12.45
CA LYS A 754 -27.37 -5.24 13.09
C LYS A 754 -26.18 -5.17 12.17
N SER A 755 -25.06 -4.71 12.70
CA SER A 755 -23.76 -4.77 12.02
C SER A 755 -23.35 -6.22 11.82
N LYS A 756 -22.74 -6.54 10.65
CA LYS A 756 -22.20 -7.87 10.37
C LYS A 756 -20.73 -7.78 9.96
N GLU A 757 -19.92 -8.59 10.64
CA GLU A 757 -18.48 -8.72 10.42
C GLU A 757 -18.23 -10.12 9.84
N ILE A 758 -17.99 -10.19 8.53
CA ILE A 758 -17.89 -11.48 7.83
C ILE A 758 -16.46 -11.99 7.92
N ILE A 759 -16.32 -13.23 8.36
CA ILE A 759 -15.03 -13.92 8.49
C ILE A 759 -15.02 -15.21 7.68
N THR A 760 -13.82 -15.65 7.32
CA THR A 760 -13.56 -17.02 6.88
C THR A 760 -12.62 -17.69 7.88
N ARG A 761 -12.93 -18.94 8.25
CA ARG A 761 -12.19 -19.74 9.22
C ARG A 761 -11.63 -20.98 8.54
N TYR A 762 -10.34 -21.20 8.71
CA TYR A 762 -9.60 -22.38 8.25
C TYR A 762 -9.22 -23.21 9.47
N SER A 763 -9.60 -24.49 9.50
CA SER A 763 -9.41 -25.34 10.68
C SER A 763 -8.69 -26.64 10.30
N MET A 764 -7.62 -26.93 11.00
CA MET A 764 -6.83 -28.17 10.95
C MET A 764 -6.50 -28.58 12.39
N PRO A 765 -7.41 -29.32 13.07
CA PRO A 765 -7.32 -29.58 14.49
C PRO A 765 -6.06 -30.32 14.92
N GLU A 766 -5.40 -31.04 14.00
CA GLU A 766 -4.16 -31.77 14.28
C GLU A 766 -2.96 -30.84 14.54
N ILE A 767 -3.03 -29.55 14.17
CA ILE A 767 -1.98 -28.57 14.47
C ILE A 767 -2.17 -28.02 15.87
N ASN A 768 -1.40 -28.51 16.83
CA ASN A 768 -1.38 -27.97 18.19
C ASN A 768 -0.43 -26.78 18.25
N SER A 769 -0.95 -25.58 18.08
CA SER A 769 -0.19 -24.33 18.09
C SER A 769 0.13 -23.78 19.49
N SER A 770 -0.44 -24.36 20.57
CA SER A 770 -0.25 -23.90 21.96
C SER A 770 -0.55 -22.40 22.15
N GLY A 771 -1.57 -21.90 21.46
CA GLY A 771 -1.97 -20.50 21.46
C GLY A 771 -1.03 -19.55 20.72
N ILE A 772 -0.06 -20.06 19.96
CA ILE A 772 0.91 -19.27 19.19
C ILE A 772 0.50 -19.25 17.72
N PHE A 773 0.57 -18.08 17.11
CA PHE A 773 0.40 -17.88 15.68
C PHE A 773 1.33 -16.75 15.18
N TRP A 774 1.43 -16.61 13.88
CA TRP A 774 2.32 -15.64 13.27
C TRP A 774 1.53 -14.72 12.34
N THR A 775 1.73 -13.42 12.44
CA THR A 775 1.23 -12.43 11.47
C THR A 775 2.40 -11.69 10.87
N ASP A 776 2.23 -11.14 9.68
CA ASP A 776 3.27 -10.30 9.10
C ASP A 776 3.18 -8.84 9.60
N SER A 777 4.31 -8.16 9.56
CA SER A 777 4.43 -6.72 9.73
C SER A 777 4.68 -6.10 8.37
N ASN A 778 3.70 -5.36 7.84
CA ASN A 778 3.73 -4.67 6.56
C ASN A 778 4.08 -5.57 5.34
N GLY A 779 3.73 -6.84 5.36
CA GLY A 779 4.07 -7.81 4.30
C GLY A 779 5.49 -8.34 4.35
N ARG A 780 6.34 -7.87 5.27
CA ARG A 780 7.77 -8.17 5.24
C ARG A 780 8.23 -9.07 6.39
N ARG A 781 8.12 -8.66 7.63
CA ARG A 781 8.59 -9.41 8.80
C ARG A 781 7.48 -10.32 9.36
N ASN A 782 7.81 -11.53 9.82
CA ASN A 782 6.90 -12.38 10.58
C ASN A 782 7.04 -12.07 12.07
N ILE A 783 5.92 -11.84 12.75
CA ILE A 783 5.87 -11.57 14.19
C ILE A 783 5.08 -12.66 14.88
N GLN A 784 5.66 -13.20 15.94
CA GLN A 784 4.99 -14.18 16.78
C GLN A 784 3.93 -13.51 17.64
N ARG A 785 2.73 -14.06 17.64
CA ARG A 785 1.61 -13.68 18.49
C ARG A 785 1.29 -14.79 19.46
N LYS A 786 0.83 -14.41 20.64
CA LYS A 786 0.33 -15.37 21.62
C LYS A 786 -1.04 -14.90 22.09
N ARG A 787 -2.03 -15.79 21.97
CA ARG A 787 -3.42 -15.53 22.35
C ARG A 787 -3.52 -15.08 23.81
N ASN A 788 -4.30 -14.03 24.07
CA ASN A 788 -4.56 -13.43 25.39
C ASN A 788 -3.28 -12.98 26.14
N PHE A 789 -2.23 -12.64 25.44
CA PHE A 789 -0.96 -12.28 26.05
C PHE A 789 -0.35 -11.02 25.44
N ASN A 790 0.09 -10.09 26.32
CA ASN A 790 0.99 -9.01 25.95
C ASN A 790 2.15 -8.93 26.94
N LYS A 791 3.35 -8.72 26.43
CA LYS A 791 4.60 -8.67 27.22
C LYS A 791 4.65 -7.45 28.15
N TYR A 792 3.98 -6.35 27.81
CA TYR A 792 4.15 -5.04 28.46
C TYR A 792 2.99 -4.66 29.39
N PHE A 793 1.88 -5.39 29.34
CA PHE A 793 0.74 -5.19 30.22
C PHE A 793 -0.06 -6.47 30.38
N ASN A 794 -0.80 -6.56 31.49
CA ASN A 794 -1.71 -7.69 31.72
C ASN A 794 -3.09 -7.33 31.18
N LEU A 795 -3.62 -8.14 30.26
CA LEU A 795 -4.96 -7.99 29.71
C LEU A 795 -6.06 -8.31 30.74
N GLY A 796 -5.71 -8.96 31.87
CA GLY A 796 -6.69 -9.45 32.86
C GLY A 796 -7.29 -10.80 32.48
N GLU A 797 -7.99 -11.41 33.44
CA GLU A 797 -8.63 -12.72 33.23
C GLU A 797 -9.99 -12.61 32.50
N ASN A 798 -10.62 -11.43 32.52
CA ASN A 798 -11.96 -11.19 31.99
C ASN A 798 -11.92 -10.19 30.81
N ILE A 799 -11.34 -10.59 29.70
CA ILE A 799 -11.41 -9.80 28.46
C ILE A 799 -12.86 -9.88 27.94
N LYS A 800 -13.55 -8.75 27.94
CA LYS A 800 -14.94 -8.69 27.48
C LYS A 800 -15.09 -8.98 25.97
N TYR A 801 -14.10 -8.59 25.16
CA TYR A 801 -14.08 -8.81 23.71
C TYR A 801 -12.83 -9.60 23.29
N PRO A 802 -12.73 -10.90 23.59
CA PRO A 802 -11.53 -11.68 23.31
C PRO A 802 -11.19 -11.75 21.82
N SER A 803 -12.18 -11.76 20.93
CA SER A 803 -11.96 -11.72 19.48
C SER A 803 -11.21 -10.45 19.10
N SER A 804 -11.79 -9.28 19.41
CA SER A 804 -11.20 -7.97 19.03
C SER A 804 -9.82 -7.72 19.63
N ALA A 805 -9.61 -8.20 20.88
CA ALA A 805 -8.34 -8.04 21.59
C ALA A 805 -7.20 -8.91 21.02
N ASN A 806 -7.53 -9.95 20.26
CA ASN A 806 -6.56 -10.86 19.63
C ASN A 806 -6.48 -10.72 18.10
N TYR A 807 -7.17 -9.74 17.50
CA TYR A 807 -7.02 -9.44 16.08
C TYR A 807 -5.76 -8.60 15.85
N TYR A 808 -5.01 -9.00 14.81
CA TYR A 808 -3.80 -8.34 14.37
C TYR A 808 -3.88 -8.00 12.89
N PRO A 809 -3.13 -6.99 12.42
CA PRO A 809 -3.08 -6.72 10.99
C PRO A 809 -2.37 -7.85 10.26
N ILE A 810 -2.95 -8.24 9.12
CA ILE A 810 -2.38 -9.16 8.14
C ILE A 810 -2.24 -8.36 6.85
N THR A 811 -1.03 -7.96 6.51
CA THR A 811 -0.80 -7.25 5.25
C THR A 811 -0.70 -8.23 4.10
N SER A 812 -0.07 -9.39 4.30
CA SER A 812 0.10 -10.41 3.27
C SER A 812 -0.07 -11.85 3.76
N ARG A 813 0.12 -12.16 5.05
CA ARG A 813 0.05 -13.54 5.53
C ARG A 813 -0.19 -13.69 7.02
N ILE A 814 -0.84 -14.81 7.37
CA ILE A 814 -0.97 -15.34 8.72
C ILE A 814 -0.63 -16.84 8.69
N ALA A 815 -0.02 -17.35 9.75
CA ALA A 815 0.35 -18.74 9.84
C ALA A 815 0.22 -19.28 11.27
N LEU A 816 0.00 -20.59 11.37
CA LEU A 816 0.22 -21.32 12.61
C LEU A 816 0.95 -22.63 12.33
N SER A 817 1.69 -23.10 13.34
CA SER A 817 2.52 -24.28 13.21
C SER A 817 2.62 -25.02 14.53
N ASP A 818 2.81 -26.32 14.44
CA ASP A 818 3.32 -27.15 15.53
C ASP A 818 4.83 -27.46 15.33
N ASN A 819 5.29 -28.59 15.84
CA ASN A 819 6.69 -29.01 15.66
C ASN A 819 6.97 -29.62 14.28
N LEU A 820 5.95 -30.11 13.57
CA LEU A 820 6.07 -30.87 12.31
C LEU A 820 5.55 -30.10 11.10
N ASN A 821 4.40 -29.46 11.23
CA ASN A 821 3.64 -28.88 10.14
C ASN A 821 3.39 -27.38 10.35
N GLN A 822 3.20 -26.69 9.25
CA GLN A 822 2.74 -25.30 9.23
C GLN A 822 1.62 -25.14 8.21
N MET A 823 0.57 -24.42 8.62
CA MET A 823 -0.50 -23.93 7.76
C MET A 823 -0.36 -22.41 7.64
N SER A 824 -0.33 -21.91 6.42
CA SER A 824 -0.16 -20.49 6.13
C SER A 824 -1.23 -20.03 5.14
N ILE A 825 -1.82 -18.86 5.40
CA ILE A 825 -2.76 -18.18 4.51
C ILE A 825 -2.13 -16.88 4.04
N LEU A 826 -2.02 -16.72 2.72
CA LEU A 826 -1.62 -15.47 2.10
C LEU A 826 -2.85 -14.74 1.57
N THR A 827 -2.82 -13.41 1.57
CA THR A 827 -3.97 -12.57 1.23
C THR A 827 -3.63 -11.61 0.08
N ASP A 828 -4.63 -11.27 -0.74
CA ASP A 828 -4.49 -10.33 -1.85
C ASP A 828 -4.57 -8.85 -1.43
N ARG A 829 -4.93 -8.60 -0.18
CA ARG A 829 -5.08 -7.28 0.44
C ARG A 829 -4.89 -7.36 1.95
N SER A 830 -4.74 -6.21 2.59
CA SER A 830 -4.68 -6.16 4.05
C SER A 830 -6.03 -6.48 4.67
N GLN A 831 -6.00 -7.25 5.75
CA GLN A 831 -7.17 -7.74 6.50
C GLN A 831 -6.82 -7.84 7.98
N GLY A 832 -7.83 -8.00 8.84
CA GLY A 832 -7.63 -8.41 10.23
C GLY A 832 -7.70 -9.92 10.34
N GLY A 833 -6.88 -10.51 11.23
CA GLY A 833 -6.93 -11.94 11.49
C GLY A 833 -6.38 -12.35 12.83
N THR A 834 -6.67 -13.59 13.19
CA THR A 834 -6.37 -14.15 14.51
C THR A 834 -6.34 -15.68 14.48
N SER A 835 -5.92 -16.26 15.61
CA SER A 835 -6.10 -17.67 15.96
C SER A 835 -6.68 -17.78 17.37
N LEU A 836 -8.01 -17.88 17.47
CA LEU A 836 -8.70 -17.95 18.76
C LEU A 836 -8.69 -19.35 19.39
N ASN A 837 -8.53 -20.39 18.55
CA ASN A 837 -8.37 -21.79 18.97
C ASN A 837 -7.16 -22.40 18.29
N ASP A 838 -6.57 -23.42 18.91
CA ASP A 838 -5.46 -24.16 18.30
C ASP A 838 -5.93 -24.84 17.02
N GLY A 839 -5.06 -24.85 16.01
CA GLY A 839 -5.40 -25.40 14.69
C GLY A 839 -6.35 -24.53 13.86
N GLN A 840 -6.72 -23.32 14.30
CA GLN A 840 -7.64 -22.44 13.56
C GLN A 840 -7.02 -21.11 13.22
N ILE A 841 -7.21 -20.69 11.97
CA ILE A 841 -6.95 -19.33 11.49
C ILE A 841 -8.28 -18.70 11.10
N GLU A 842 -8.55 -17.50 11.58
CA GLU A 842 -9.71 -16.69 11.25
C GLU A 842 -9.27 -15.38 10.62
N ILE A 843 -9.90 -14.99 9.50
CA ILE A 843 -9.62 -13.75 8.77
C ILE A 843 -10.95 -13.05 8.48
N MET A 844 -11.03 -11.78 8.84
CA MET A 844 -12.17 -10.92 8.50
C MET A 844 -12.05 -10.45 7.05
N VAL A 845 -13.10 -10.67 6.26
CA VAL A 845 -13.08 -10.45 4.81
C VAL A 845 -13.92 -9.27 4.36
N HIS A 846 -15.01 -8.97 5.06
CA HIS A 846 -15.90 -7.85 4.75
C HIS A 846 -16.67 -7.39 5.98
N ARG A 847 -17.08 -6.12 6.01
CA ARG A 847 -17.78 -5.49 7.13
C ARG A 847 -18.90 -4.59 6.61
N ARG A 848 -20.05 -4.62 7.27
CA ARG A 848 -21.11 -3.64 7.08
C ARG A 848 -21.70 -3.27 8.44
N CYS A 849 -21.52 -2.03 8.85
CA CYS A 849 -21.94 -1.51 10.15
C CYS A 849 -23.13 -0.58 10.01
N VAL A 850 -23.99 -0.59 11.01
CA VAL A 850 -25.22 0.22 11.08
C VAL A 850 -25.10 1.36 12.08
N MET A 851 -23.98 1.45 12.80
CA MET A 851 -23.66 2.51 13.73
C MET A 851 -22.30 3.11 13.42
N ASP A 852 -22.11 4.38 13.78
CA ASP A 852 -20.82 5.06 13.85
C ASP A 852 -20.19 4.77 15.22
N ASP A 853 -18.87 4.59 15.29
CA ASP A 853 -18.16 4.29 16.53
C ASP A 853 -17.78 5.52 17.36
N GLY A 854 -18.19 6.72 16.93
CA GLY A 854 -18.00 7.98 17.65
C GLY A 854 -16.55 8.43 17.72
N LEU A 855 -15.77 8.14 16.68
CA LEU A 855 -14.35 8.50 16.57
C LEU A 855 -14.08 9.62 15.55
N GLY A 856 -15.13 10.35 15.15
CA GLY A 856 -15.04 11.60 14.40
C GLY A 856 -15.37 11.48 12.92
N VAL A 857 -15.43 10.28 12.33
CA VAL A 857 -15.82 10.14 10.91
C VAL A 857 -17.29 10.52 10.69
N GLU A 858 -18.14 10.33 11.72
CA GLU A 858 -19.57 10.66 11.72
C GLU A 858 -20.29 10.08 10.50
N GLU A 859 -19.94 8.86 10.14
CA GLU A 859 -20.54 8.12 9.03
C GLU A 859 -20.48 6.62 9.31
N VAL A 860 -21.59 5.91 9.13
CA VAL A 860 -21.62 4.47 9.29
C VAL A 860 -20.82 3.76 8.20
N LEU A 861 -20.15 2.67 8.52
CA LEU A 861 -19.45 1.84 7.53
C LEU A 861 -20.48 1.04 6.70
N ASN A 862 -21.07 1.71 5.71
CA ASN A 862 -22.12 1.17 4.85
C ASN A 862 -21.87 1.57 3.39
N GLU A 863 -20.89 0.92 2.75
CA GLU A 863 -20.55 1.18 1.35
C GLU A 863 -21.70 0.76 0.44
N PRO A 864 -22.25 1.68 -0.39
CA PRO A 864 -23.48 1.42 -1.14
C PRO A 864 -23.33 0.48 -2.33
N GLY A 865 -22.09 0.28 -2.84
CA GLY A 865 -21.89 -0.40 -4.12
C GLY A 865 -22.38 0.42 -5.32
N GLU A 866 -22.40 -0.18 -6.51
CA GLU A 866 -22.88 0.51 -7.75
C GLU A 866 -24.40 0.70 -7.77
N ASP A 867 -25.15 -0.26 -7.24
CA ASP A 867 -26.62 -0.31 -7.28
C ASP A 867 -27.31 0.20 -6.00
N GLY A 868 -26.54 0.67 -5.02
CA GLY A 868 -27.03 1.16 -3.73
C GLY A 868 -27.43 0.08 -2.73
N ASN A 869 -27.36 -1.21 -3.09
CA ASN A 869 -27.77 -2.32 -2.21
C ASN A 869 -26.69 -2.73 -1.20
N GLY A 870 -25.46 -2.33 -1.43
CA GLY A 870 -24.27 -2.65 -0.63
C GLY A 870 -23.14 -3.18 -1.48
N LEU A 871 -21.92 -3.00 -0.98
CA LEU A 871 -20.72 -3.41 -1.68
C LEU A 871 -20.62 -4.94 -1.78
N ILE A 872 -20.23 -5.42 -2.97
CA ILE A 872 -19.81 -6.80 -3.20
C ILE A 872 -18.29 -6.80 -3.35
N ILE A 873 -17.61 -7.60 -2.55
CA ILE A 873 -16.16 -7.77 -2.68
C ILE A 873 -15.83 -9.07 -3.38
N ARG A 874 -14.80 -9.05 -4.21
CA ARG A 874 -14.11 -10.24 -4.68
C ARG A 874 -12.68 -10.22 -4.15
N ALA A 875 -12.29 -11.29 -3.47
CA ALA A 875 -10.97 -11.39 -2.85
C ALA A 875 -10.43 -12.82 -2.94
N LYS A 876 -9.13 -12.96 -2.68
CA LYS A 876 -8.44 -14.24 -2.75
C LYS A 876 -7.60 -14.51 -1.52
N HIS A 877 -7.63 -15.77 -1.11
CA HIS A 877 -6.67 -16.34 -0.17
C HIS A 877 -5.94 -17.52 -0.83
N TRP A 878 -4.67 -17.69 -0.49
CA TRP A 878 -3.87 -18.85 -0.91
C TRP A 878 -3.41 -19.59 0.34
N LEU A 879 -3.90 -20.82 0.49
CA LEU A 879 -3.49 -21.70 1.57
C LEU A 879 -2.30 -22.52 1.11
N HIS A 880 -1.23 -22.46 1.87
CA HIS A 880 -0.06 -23.33 1.74
C HIS A 880 0.07 -24.17 3.01
N PHE A 881 0.33 -25.47 2.84
CA PHE A 881 0.47 -26.40 3.94
C PHE A 881 1.62 -27.37 3.65
N GLY A 882 2.43 -27.68 4.67
CA GLY A 882 3.53 -28.62 4.53
C GLY A 882 4.41 -28.71 5.78
N PRO A 883 5.59 -29.38 5.65
CA PRO A 883 6.55 -29.46 6.73
C PRO A 883 7.01 -28.08 7.21
N LYS A 884 7.06 -27.85 8.51
CA LYS A 884 7.50 -26.59 9.12
C LYS A 884 8.84 -26.09 8.60
N THR A 885 9.73 -27.01 8.21
CA THR A 885 11.08 -26.66 7.69
C THR A 885 11.08 -26.11 6.27
N GLU A 886 10.03 -26.37 5.47
CA GLU A 886 9.92 -25.96 4.07
C GLU A 886 8.99 -24.75 3.89
N GLU A 887 8.02 -24.60 4.79
CA GLU A 887 6.96 -23.60 4.70
C GLU A 887 7.45 -22.15 4.66
N PRO A 888 8.43 -21.72 5.49
CA PRO A 888 8.90 -20.33 5.45
C PRO A 888 9.44 -19.94 4.07
N SER A 889 10.23 -20.80 3.42
CA SER A 889 10.77 -20.50 2.09
C SER A 889 9.67 -20.46 1.03
N SER A 890 8.74 -21.41 1.05
CA SER A 890 7.60 -21.45 0.14
C SER A 890 6.75 -20.19 0.26
N ASN A 891 6.43 -19.76 1.48
CA ASN A 891 5.63 -18.58 1.75
C ASN A 891 6.29 -17.28 1.30
N ARG A 892 7.60 -17.11 1.49
CA ARG A 892 8.36 -15.92 1.05
C ARG A 892 8.33 -15.79 -0.46
N ILE A 893 8.60 -16.88 -1.16
CA ILE A 893 8.64 -16.92 -2.63
C ILE A 893 7.24 -16.70 -3.20
N LEU A 894 6.22 -17.39 -2.67
CA LEU A 894 4.85 -17.22 -3.09
C LEU A 894 4.35 -15.79 -2.83
N GLY A 895 4.60 -15.22 -1.64
CA GLY A 895 4.22 -13.85 -1.31
C GLY A 895 4.79 -12.82 -2.28
N LEU A 896 6.05 -12.99 -2.69
CA LEU A 896 6.66 -12.14 -3.70
C LEU A 896 6.01 -12.31 -5.08
N GLN A 897 5.68 -13.54 -5.47
CA GLN A 897 4.98 -13.82 -6.75
C GLN A 897 3.59 -13.23 -6.77
N LEU A 898 2.84 -13.32 -5.67
CA LEU A 898 1.49 -12.76 -5.54
C LEU A 898 1.50 -11.23 -5.53
N PHE A 899 2.50 -10.59 -4.90
CA PHE A 899 2.64 -9.14 -4.97
C PHE A 899 2.96 -8.68 -6.40
N HIS A 900 3.80 -9.39 -7.14
CA HIS A 900 4.15 -9.11 -8.54
C HIS A 900 3.29 -9.92 -9.51
N GLU A 901 1.96 -9.94 -9.30
CA GLU A 901 1.04 -10.57 -10.24
C GLU A 901 1.26 -10.01 -11.67
N PRO A 902 1.31 -10.86 -12.72
CA PRO A 902 1.53 -10.39 -14.08
C PRO A 902 0.50 -9.35 -14.51
N THR A 903 0.96 -8.25 -15.10
CA THR A 903 0.09 -7.24 -15.68
C THR A 903 -0.26 -7.61 -17.11
N LEU A 904 -1.55 -7.63 -17.43
CA LEU A 904 -2.08 -7.99 -18.74
C LEU A 904 -2.44 -6.75 -19.55
N LEU A 905 -1.86 -6.63 -20.73
CA LEU A 905 -2.17 -5.58 -21.70
C LEU A 905 -2.78 -6.17 -22.96
N PHE A 906 -3.88 -5.59 -23.37
CA PHE A 906 -4.64 -6.02 -24.54
C PHE A 906 -4.49 -5.01 -25.67
N SER A 907 -4.45 -5.50 -26.91
CA SER A 907 -4.47 -4.64 -28.08
C SER A 907 -5.14 -5.34 -29.26
N LYS A 908 -5.92 -4.62 -30.05
CA LYS A 908 -6.49 -5.15 -31.28
C LYS A 908 -5.39 -5.64 -32.22
N PHE A 909 -5.61 -6.78 -32.85
CA PHE A 909 -4.68 -7.39 -33.77
C PHE A 909 -5.36 -7.60 -35.11
N SER A 910 -4.92 -6.85 -36.13
CA SER A 910 -5.36 -7.03 -37.52
C SER A 910 -4.13 -7.34 -38.37
N GLY A 911 -4.03 -8.54 -38.90
CA GLY A 911 -2.93 -8.93 -39.78
C GLY A 911 -2.38 -10.32 -39.46
N GLU A 912 -1.31 -10.67 -40.14
CA GLU A 912 -0.64 -11.96 -39.96
C GLU A 912 0.41 -11.89 -38.83
N PHE A 913 0.60 -13.01 -38.11
CA PHE A 913 1.64 -13.14 -37.06
C PHE A 913 3.02 -12.73 -37.59
N ASN A 914 3.40 -13.18 -38.78
CA ASN A 914 4.70 -12.90 -39.38
C ASN A 914 4.93 -11.41 -39.60
N ASP A 915 3.89 -10.65 -40.00
CA ASP A 915 3.99 -9.20 -40.20
C ASP A 915 4.24 -8.47 -38.89
N TYR A 916 3.58 -8.89 -37.81
CA TYR A 916 3.82 -8.32 -36.45
C TYR A 916 5.21 -8.68 -35.97
N ASN A 917 5.58 -9.96 -36.03
CA ASN A 917 6.88 -10.44 -35.56
C ASN A 917 8.07 -9.85 -36.35
N ASN A 918 7.89 -9.55 -37.64
CA ASN A 918 8.91 -8.85 -38.44
C ASN A 918 9.11 -7.39 -37.98
N LYS A 919 8.10 -6.74 -37.43
CA LYS A 919 8.14 -5.33 -37.00
C LYS A 919 8.57 -5.15 -35.55
N TYR A 920 8.13 -6.06 -34.64
CA TYR A 920 8.26 -5.90 -33.20
C TYR A 920 8.87 -7.12 -32.53
N LEU A 921 9.60 -6.90 -31.43
CA LEU A 921 10.00 -7.96 -30.53
C LEU A 921 8.77 -8.40 -29.73
N THR A 922 8.55 -9.70 -29.66
CA THR A 922 7.43 -10.32 -28.95
C THR A 922 7.81 -10.90 -27.59
N ASN A 923 9.10 -10.85 -27.25
CA ASN A 923 9.64 -11.29 -25.95
C ASN A 923 10.85 -10.42 -25.55
N PHE A 924 10.94 -10.09 -24.28
CA PHE A 924 12.01 -9.28 -23.73
C PHE A 924 12.23 -9.59 -22.24
N SER A 925 13.48 -9.57 -21.81
CA SER A 925 13.88 -9.61 -20.39
C SER A 925 14.99 -8.59 -20.14
N ALA A 926 14.87 -7.79 -19.08
CA ALA A 926 15.87 -6.80 -18.69
C ALA A 926 17.06 -7.40 -17.94
N LEU A 927 16.85 -8.54 -17.26
CA LEU A 927 17.89 -9.19 -16.46
C LEU A 927 18.56 -10.29 -17.28
N ASN A 928 19.85 -10.53 -17.00
CA ASN A 928 20.62 -11.59 -17.63
C ASN A 928 20.20 -12.99 -17.16
N PHE A 929 19.74 -13.07 -15.92
CA PHE A 929 19.32 -14.29 -15.21
C PHE A 929 18.32 -13.97 -14.14
N ASP A 930 17.63 -14.95 -13.62
CA ASP A 930 16.80 -14.83 -12.42
C ASP A 930 17.69 -14.51 -11.22
N LEU A 931 17.33 -13.49 -10.44
CA LEU A 931 18.06 -13.26 -9.19
C LEU A 931 17.91 -14.47 -8.26
N PRO A 932 18.88 -14.73 -7.36
CA PRO A 932 18.79 -15.83 -6.39
C PRO A 932 17.45 -15.84 -5.65
N PRO A 933 16.93 -17.02 -5.22
CA PRO A 933 15.61 -17.14 -4.59
C PRO A 933 15.37 -16.19 -3.41
N ASN A 934 16.41 -15.90 -2.64
CA ASN A 934 16.37 -15.03 -1.47
C ASN A 934 16.56 -13.53 -1.78
N ILE A 935 16.77 -13.15 -3.05
CA ILE A 935 16.98 -11.75 -3.46
C ILE A 935 15.84 -11.24 -4.33
N ASN A 936 15.37 -10.05 -4.02
CA ASN A 936 14.39 -9.31 -4.80
C ASN A 936 14.95 -7.97 -5.30
N LEU A 937 14.65 -7.61 -6.54
CA LEU A 937 14.83 -6.25 -7.07
C LEU A 937 13.60 -5.40 -6.69
N LEU A 938 13.63 -4.85 -5.48
CA LEU A 938 12.51 -4.14 -4.88
C LEU A 938 12.15 -2.84 -5.61
N THR A 939 13.14 -2.14 -6.13
CA THR A 939 12.95 -0.88 -6.87
C THR A 939 13.91 -0.82 -8.04
N PHE A 940 13.39 -0.41 -9.20
CA PHE A 940 14.19 -0.05 -10.37
C PHE A 940 13.59 1.20 -11.01
N LYS A 941 14.20 2.38 -10.71
CA LYS A 941 13.61 3.70 -10.99
C LYS A 941 14.62 4.68 -11.59
N HIS A 942 14.27 5.28 -12.72
CA HIS A 942 14.99 6.45 -13.25
C HIS A 942 14.70 7.69 -12.41
N ILE A 943 15.76 8.42 -12.00
CA ILE A 943 15.64 9.59 -11.11
C ILE A 943 16.19 10.90 -11.72
N GLY A 944 16.47 10.90 -13.01
CA GLY A 944 17.01 12.06 -13.76
C GLY A 944 18.51 11.98 -14.00
N ASN A 945 19.03 12.85 -14.89
CA ASN A 945 20.47 13.02 -15.16
C ASN A 945 21.26 11.72 -15.34
N LYS A 946 20.74 10.76 -16.10
CA LYS A 946 21.32 9.41 -16.30
C LYS A 946 21.49 8.62 -15.00
N GLN A 947 20.75 8.93 -13.95
CA GLN A 947 20.78 8.24 -12.67
C GLN A 947 19.61 7.29 -12.54
N ILE A 948 19.89 6.10 -12.03
CA ILE A 948 18.93 5.04 -11.75
C ILE A 948 19.07 4.67 -10.28
N LEU A 949 17.94 4.67 -9.58
CA LEU A 949 17.83 4.17 -8.21
C LEU A 949 17.45 2.70 -8.27
N ILE A 950 18.23 1.85 -7.62
CA ILE A 950 17.85 0.45 -7.37
C ILE A 950 17.81 0.16 -5.88
N ARG A 951 16.90 -0.73 -5.49
CA ARG A 951 16.91 -1.37 -4.18
C ARG A 951 16.96 -2.87 -4.35
N LEU A 952 17.93 -3.50 -3.70
CA LEU A 952 18.04 -4.94 -3.59
C LEU A 952 17.68 -5.36 -2.18
N GLU A 953 16.86 -6.38 -2.06
CA GLU A 953 16.32 -6.87 -0.82
C GLU A 953 16.65 -8.34 -0.62
N HIS A 954 17.08 -8.70 0.59
CA HIS A 954 17.09 -10.06 1.05
C HIS A 954 15.77 -10.35 1.77
N ILE A 955 14.97 -11.30 1.25
CA ILE A 955 13.58 -11.50 1.67
C ILE A 955 13.37 -12.40 2.88
N PHE A 956 14.40 -13.10 3.36
CA PHE A 956 14.33 -14.04 4.49
C PHE A 956 14.80 -13.41 5.80
N GLN A 957 14.17 -13.81 6.92
CA GLN A 957 14.68 -13.52 8.26
C GLN A 957 15.85 -14.44 8.62
N ALA A 958 16.67 -14.00 9.57
CA ALA A 958 17.77 -14.82 10.09
C ALA A 958 17.20 -16.10 10.73
N GLY A 959 17.74 -17.26 10.34
CA GLY A 959 17.34 -18.55 10.87
C GLY A 959 15.95 -19.08 10.41
N GLU A 960 15.31 -18.40 9.46
CA GLU A 960 14.01 -18.81 8.93
C GLU A 960 14.11 -20.02 7.99
N ASP A 961 15.21 -20.11 7.22
CA ASP A 961 15.54 -21.23 6.34
C ASP A 961 17.04 -21.55 6.47
N ALA A 962 17.41 -22.84 6.46
CA ALA A 962 18.77 -23.28 6.67
C ALA A 962 19.76 -22.77 5.60
N ASN A 963 19.31 -22.61 4.35
CA ASN A 963 20.11 -22.21 3.21
C ASN A 963 19.84 -20.77 2.78
N LEU A 964 18.54 -20.42 2.64
CA LEU A 964 18.12 -19.15 2.06
C LEU A 964 18.21 -17.97 3.03
N SER A 965 18.35 -18.21 4.34
CA SER A 965 18.61 -17.19 5.35
C SER A 965 20.10 -16.83 5.52
N ASN A 966 20.98 -17.30 4.65
CA ASN A 966 22.39 -16.94 4.67
C ASN A 966 22.68 -15.66 3.89
N PRO A 967 23.69 -14.86 4.29
CA PRO A 967 24.13 -13.72 3.50
C PRO A 967 24.57 -14.13 2.09
N ILE A 968 24.27 -13.29 1.10
CA ILE A 968 24.62 -13.52 -0.29
C ILE A 968 25.43 -12.36 -0.86
N TYR A 969 26.25 -12.65 -1.89
CA TYR A 969 27.06 -11.68 -2.59
C TYR A 969 26.60 -11.57 -4.05
N LEU A 970 26.49 -10.36 -4.54
CA LEU A 970 26.02 -10.05 -5.90
C LEU A 970 27.00 -9.13 -6.62
N ASN A 971 27.17 -9.36 -7.92
CA ASN A 971 27.85 -8.42 -8.82
C ASN A 971 26.82 -7.56 -9.55
N LEU A 972 26.73 -6.27 -9.18
CA LEU A 972 25.76 -5.34 -9.75
C LEU A 972 25.96 -5.10 -11.24
N GLN A 973 27.21 -5.21 -11.77
CA GLN A 973 27.49 -4.98 -13.18
C GLN A 973 26.92 -6.07 -14.10
N THR A 974 26.61 -7.25 -13.55
CA THR A 974 26.14 -8.41 -14.32
C THR A 974 24.63 -8.61 -14.29
N ILE A 975 23.89 -7.90 -13.44
CA ILE A 975 22.45 -8.12 -13.27
C ILE A 975 21.67 -7.77 -14.54
N PHE A 976 21.94 -6.60 -15.14
CA PHE A 976 21.13 -6.05 -16.22
C PHE A 976 21.71 -6.31 -17.61
N LYS A 977 20.84 -6.68 -18.58
CA LYS A 977 21.19 -6.71 -19.99
C LYS A 977 21.38 -5.29 -20.52
N ASN A 978 22.48 -5.05 -21.21
CA ASN A 978 22.71 -3.82 -21.96
C ASN A 978 22.69 -2.50 -21.12
N LEU A 979 22.89 -2.59 -19.80
CA LEU A 979 23.18 -1.44 -18.95
C LEU A 979 24.59 -1.58 -18.38
N ARG A 980 25.36 -0.48 -18.47
CA ARG A 980 26.71 -0.36 -17.87
C ARG A 980 26.72 0.85 -16.98
N PHE A 981 27.32 0.72 -15.82
CA PHE A 981 27.36 1.75 -14.80
C PHE A 981 28.78 2.28 -14.63
N GLN A 982 28.93 3.61 -14.73
CA GLN A 982 30.22 4.30 -14.57
C GLN A 982 30.53 4.58 -13.10
N LYS A 983 29.50 4.88 -12.31
CA LYS A 983 29.61 5.21 -10.88
C LYS A 983 28.43 4.60 -10.11
N ILE A 984 28.75 4.05 -8.94
CA ILE A 984 27.75 3.50 -8.00
C ILE A 984 27.99 4.13 -6.64
N LYS A 985 26.92 4.68 -6.07
CA LYS A 985 26.88 5.18 -4.68
C LYS A 985 25.84 4.40 -3.91
N GLU A 986 26.09 4.16 -2.64
CA GLU A 986 25.09 3.62 -1.74
C GLU A 986 24.38 4.75 -0.99
N LEU A 987 23.05 4.63 -0.86
CA LEU A 987 22.19 5.60 -0.22
C LEU A 987 21.47 5.00 0.98
N MET A 988 20.98 5.86 1.88
CA MET A 988 19.96 5.45 2.85
C MET A 988 18.68 5.02 2.14
N LEU A 989 17.79 4.30 2.83
CA LEU A 989 16.64 3.61 2.24
C LEU A 989 15.75 4.52 1.40
N ALA A 990 15.49 5.75 1.81
CA ALA A 990 14.66 6.69 1.03
C ALA A 990 15.34 7.22 -0.26
N GLY A 991 16.65 7.01 -0.43
CA GLY A 991 17.39 7.44 -1.60
C GLY A 991 17.67 8.94 -1.67
N ASN A 992 17.67 9.63 -0.54
CA ASN A 992 17.88 11.09 -0.40
C ASN A 992 19.22 11.44 0.27
N ILE A 993 19.86 10.52 0.97
CA ILE A 993 21.14 10.71 1.68
C ILE A 993 22.15 9.70 1.15
N VAL A 994 23.35 10.18 0.83
CA VAL A 994 24.47 9.29 0.48
C VAL A 994 25.03 8.66 1.74
N PHE A 995 25.04 7.34 1.78
CA PHE A 995 25.61 6.53 2.87
C PHE A 995 27.07 6.19 2.59
N ASN A 996 27.36 5.78 1.34
CA ASN A 996 28.74 5.45 0.92
C ASN A 996 29.00 5.96 -0.50
N GLU A 997 30.06 6.75 -0.69
CA GLU A 997 30.45 7.32 -1.98
C GLU A 997 31.10 6.32 -2.95
N VAL A 998 31.71 5.26 -2.42
CA VAL A 998 32.42 4.24 -3.20
C VAL A 998 31.91 2.85 -2.80
N VAL A 999 31.40 2.12 -3.77
CA VAL A 999 30.87 0.77 -3.59
C VAL A 999 31.66 -0.21 -4.44
N ASP A 1000 32.09 -1.32 -3.83
CA ASP A 1000 32.56 -2.49 -4.57
C ASP A 1000 31.36 -3.13 -5.29
N ALA A 1001 31.21 -2.82 -6.57
CA ALA A 1001 30.10 -3.27 -7.38
C ALA A 1001 30.12 -4.76 -7.70
N GLU A 1002 31.27 -5.40 -7.61
CA GLU A 1002 31.45 -6.82 -7.94
C GLU A 1002 31.11 -7.74 -6.75
N ASN A 1003 31.11 -7.18 -5.54
CA ASN A 1003 30.98 -7.97 -4.33
C ASN A 1003 30.03 -7.35 -3.29
N VAL A 1004 28.80 -7.05 -3.73
CA VAL A 1004 27.77 -6.47 -2.85
C VAL A 1004 27.16 -7.54 -1.96
N LYS A 1005 27.45 -7.48 -0.67
CA LYS A 1005 26.88 -8.39 0.33
C LYS A 1005 25.49 -7.92 0.77
N LEU A 1006 24.50 -8.83 0.80
CA LEU A 1006 23.20 -8.64 1.45
C LEU A 1006 23.03 -9.64 2.59
N LYS A 1007 22.67 -9.13 3.77
CA LYS A 1007 22.33 -9.93 4.95
C LYS A 1007 20.83 -10.24 4.98
N PRO A 1008 20.37 -11.25 5.74
CA PRO A 1008 18.95 -11.48 5.96
C PRO A 1008 18.19 -10.22 6.36
N MET A 1009 17.02 -10.00 5.76
CA MET A 1009 16.15 -8.83 5.95
C MET A 1009 16.81 -7.46 5.63
N GLU A 1010 17.96 -7.44 4.95
CA GLU A 1010 18.59 -6.19 4.55
C GLU A 1010 18.01 -5.67 3.23
N ILE A 1011 17.76 -4.36 3.16
CA ILE A 1011 17.49 -3.63 1.92
C ILE A 1011 18.65 -2.68 1.70
N ARG A 1012 19.35 -2.82 0.59
CA ARG A 1012 20.43 -1.89 0.19
C ARG A 1012 19.98 -1.07 -1.02
N THR A 1013 20.22 0.24 -0.93
CA THR A 1013 19.79 1.21 -1.93
C THR A 1013 21.01 1.77 -2.65
N PHE A 1014 21.00 1.73 -3.99
CA PHE A 1014 22.09 2.22 -4.81
C PHE A 1014 21.62 3.22 -5.84
N MET A 1015 22.44 4.25 -6.06
CA MET A 1015 22.34 5.16 -7.19
C MET A 1015 23.39 4.78 -8.23
N LEU A 1016 22.92 4.35 -9.39
CA LEU A 1016 23.74 3.94 -10.53
C LEU A 1016 23.76 5.10 -11.54
N THR A 1017 24.94 5.50 -12.01
CA THR A 1017 25.10 6.50 -13.09
C THR A 1017 25.50 5.78 -14.38
N THR A 1018 24.69 5.93 -15.46
CA THR A 1018 24.90 5.30 -16.77
C THR A 1018 25.68 6.19 -17.73
#